data_c52aad43fa33b6fa27f2c65309d39f62
#
_entry.id   c52aad43fa33b6fa27f2c65309d39f62
#
_cell.length_a   1.000
_cell.length_b   1.000
_cell.length_c   1.000
_cell.angle_alpha   90.00
_cell.angle_beta   90.00
_cell.angle_gamma   90.00
#
_symmetry.space_group_name_H-M   'P 1'
#
loop_
_entity.id
_entity.type
_entity.pdbx_description
1 polymer ?
#
loop_
_entity_poly.entity_id
_entity_poly.type
_entity_poly.pdbx_seq_one_letter_code
_entity_poly.pdbx_strand_id
1 'polypeptide(L)'
;ASDVYKRQAIDGVKVTLTPGNVTTTTDEKGNFIFENLNKGEYSLAFEAAEYEPLSIAVRVDKLIRDINNVVLVPDNQSPTVDDAIFAEFDTETLDDAQSLPSSLSASKDVFNNIASYKFSEMRFNLRGYDSRYTDVYLNGILFNDALTGYSPWSLWSGLNDATRNQEVTSGLNMGEMGIGSLGGTTNINTRPSQMRKGFRASLVNGNSTYRFRGMVTYASGLQDNGWSYAFSVSTRQGGNSYARGVYYNAFGYFAAVEKQFNDQHRLALSVLGAPTERGTQQAATQEVYDLVGNNYYNPNWGWQSGKRRNARVRNYHEPIAVLNYTYDINDRSQLNVATSVRFGENGYSALTWYAGPDPRPDYYRYLPSYSNGTTYGAWLDEAWRANTDNIRHINWGQLYDINRNQEENATYGPGHRSINMIEERHTDQLDWNFYTQFSHTFRNNSRINGGVNLRRNRTEYYSEVKDLLGGDYWVDIDKFAERDMGGLNPIPYQNDMEYYEKYGHARAAQKGDKYGYDYYGNVLNARAWAQYEMSFGKLGVNLGGEIGHASLWRHGLWKKGLFLDDSQGDSKKLNYLTYKLKANFSYKFSAAHSIEANIMYMQDSPEFQSAFVSPRTRNAVTPGLSTEKVFGVDGSYNFRLGELRARVSGYYTKFMNQNKVLSYYDDVEATFSNFAMSGIDKRHFGVEVAASIPLDAGFYLNGALSWGQYTYDSNPNYVPVSYTHLRAHET
;
A
#
# COMPACT_ATOMS: atom_id res chain seq x y z
N ALA A 1 0.07 34.07 13.91
CA ALA A 1 0.52 32.83 13.28
C ALA A 1 -0.66 31.89 13.07
N SER A 2 -0.65 31.13 12.03
CA SER A 2 -1.71 30.17 11.69
C SER A 2 -1.12 28.83 11.23
N ASP A 3 -1.86 27.74 11.44
CA ASP A 3 -1.52 26.43 10.93
C ASP A 3 -1.68 26.39 9.40
N VAL A 4 -0.71 25.81 8.70
CA VAL A 4 -0.69 25.75 7.23
C VAL A 4 -1.84 24.93 6.65
N TYR A 5 -2.28 23.90 7.39
CA TYR A 5 -3.34 22.98 6.93
C TYR A 5 -4.72 23.42 7.38
N LYS A 6 -4.84 23.79 8.65
CA LYS A 6 -6.13 24.13 9.26
C LYS A 6 -6.52 25.58 9.06
N ARG A 7 -5.55 26.46 8.65
CA ARG A 7 -5.72 27.91 8.59
C ARG A 7 -6.32 28.50 9.88
N GLN A 8 -6.12 27.80 11.00
CA GLN A 8 -6.54 28.22 12.32
C GLN A 8 -5.43 29.02 12.97
N ALA A 9 -5.82 30.05 13.72
CA ALA A 9 -4.92 30.77 14.58
C ALA A 9 -4.26 29.80 15.57
N ILE A 10 -2.96 29.97 15.80
CA ILE A 10 -2.22 29.20 16.80
C ILE A 10 -1.96 30.14 17.96
N ASP A 11 -2.51 29.80 19.12
CA ASP A 11 -2.25 30.47 20.38
C ASP A 11 -0.95 30.01 21.01
N GLY A 12 -0.25 30.92 21.71
CA GLY A 12 0.95 30.59 22.47
C GLY A 12 2.21 30.35 21.63
N VAL A 13 2.25 30.72 20.36
CA VAL A 13 3.47 30.66 19.54
C VAL A 13 4.48 31.70 20.12
N LYS A 14 5.62 31.23 20.53
CA LYS A 14 6.71 32.10 20.96
C LYS A 14 7.34 32.76 19.74
N VAL A 15 7.33 34.09 19.71
CA VAL A 15 7.96 34.91 18.65
C VAL A 15 9.13 35.67 19.23
N THR A 16 10.32 35.43 18.67
CA THR A 16 11.57 36.10 19.11
C THR A 16 12.03 37.04 18.03
N LEU A 17 12.23 38.32 18.40
CA LEU A 17 12.77 39.37 17.54
C LEU A 17 14.28 39.51 17.73
N THR A 18 15.05 39.49 16.66
CA THR A 18 16.50 39.71 16.65
C THR A 18 16.85 40.81 15.63
N PRO A 19 17.74 41.82 15.93
CA PRO A 19 18.48 41.99 17.17
C PRO A 19 17.61 42.51 18.31
N GLY A 20 18.02 42.20 19.54
CA GLY A 20 17.33 42.63 20.76
C GLY A 20 16.82 41.48 21.61
N ASN A 21 16.63 40.28 21.02
CA ASN A 21 16.12 39.05 21.66
C ASN A 21 14.83 39.31 22.50
N VAL A 22 13.97 40.19 22.00
CA VAL A 22 12.68 40.47 22.62
C VAL A 22 11.70 39.34 22.22
N THR A 23 11.00 38.78 23.19
CA THR A 23 10.04 37.69 22.95
C THR A 23 8.62 38.14 23.27
N THR A 24 7.67 37.66 22.46
CA THR A 24 6.22 37.76 22.70
C THR A 24 5.56 36.43 22.36
N THR A 25 4.29 36.27 22.69
CA THR A 25 3.50 35.09 22.31
C THR A 25 2.25 35.50 21.53
N THR A 26 1.76 34.64 20.66
CA THR A 26 0.50 34.89 19.96
C THR A 26 -0.68 34.72 20.91
N ASP A 27 -1.75 35.50 20.67
CA ASP A 27 -3.05 35.37 21.32
C ASP A 27 -3.92 34.26 20.71
N GLU A 28 -5.14 34.03 21.26
CA GLU A 28 -6.12 33.07 20.77
C GLU A 28 -6.52 33.27 19.29
N LYS A 29 -6.26 34.47 18.74
CA LYS A 29 -6.49 34.80 17.34
C LYS A 29 -5.24 34.71 16.48
N GLY A 30 -4.12 34.25 17.07
CA GLY A 30 -2.82 34.13 16.41
C GLY A 30 -2.11 35.46 16.17
N ASN A 31 -2.53 36.56 16.80
CA ASN A 31 -1.89 37.87 16.64
C ASN A 31 -0.76 38.02 17.65
N PHE A 32 0.26 38.80 17.26
CA PHE A 32 1.35 39.23 18.13
C PHE A 32 1.79 40.65 17.74
N ILE A 33 2.35 41.40 18.66
CA ILE A 33 2.81 42.77 18.47
C ILE A 33 4.17 42.97 19.15
N PHE A 34 5.07 43.68 18.45
CA PHE A 34 6.25 44.27 19.02
C PHE A 34 6.11 45.81 18.93
N GLU A 35 6.29 46.49 20.02
CA GLU A 35 6.15 47.93 20.08
C GLU A 35 7.53 48.61 20.22
N ASN A 36 7.61 49.91 19.88
CA ASN A 36 8.76 50.78 20.04
C ASN A 36 10.05 50.31 19.33
N LEU A 37 9.90 49.71 18.14
CA LEU A 37 11.03 49.28 17.32
C LEU A 37 11.61 50.44 16.51
N ASN A 38 12.93 50.52 16.46
CA ASN A 38 13.65 51.47 15.58
C ASN A 38 13.53 51.00 14.12
N LYS A 39 13.70 51.93 13.18
CA LYS A 39 13.80 51.54 11.76
C LYS A 39 15.04 50.68 11.55
N GLY A 40 14.89 49.53 10.92
CA GLY A 40 15.99 48.59 10.72
C GLY A 40 15.53 47.26 10.15
N GLU A 41 16.49 46.38 9.99
CA GLU A 41 16.24 44.98 9.58
C GLU A 41 16.21 44.08 10.82
N TYR A 42 15.22 43.22 10.90
CA TYR A 42 14.98 42.32 12.02
C TYR A 42 14.72 40.89 11.48
N SER A 43 14.98 39.92 12.31
CA SER A 43 14.57 38.56 12.10
C SER A 43 13.55 38.15 13.17
N LEU A 44 12.44 37.55 12.75
CA LEU A 44 11.45 36.99 13.65
C LEU A 44 11.56 35.46 13.60
N ALA A 45 11.84 34.85 14.72
CA ALA A 45 11.83 33.41 14.89
C ALA A 45 10.54 32.98 15.61
N PHE A 46 9.81 32.06 15.03
CA PHE A 46 8.57 31.48 15.53
C PHE A 46 8.83 30.08 16.03
N GLU A 47 8.51 29.82 17.30
CA GLU A 47 8.66 28.52 17.95
C GLU A 47 7.32 28.13 18.60
N ALA A 48 6.77 26.98 18.25
CA ALA A 48 5.59 26.41 18.88
C ALA A 48 5.76 24.90 19.03
N ALA A 49 5.24 24.34 20.11
CA ALA A 49 5.19 22.89 20.26
C ALA A 49 4.40 22.28 19.10
N GLU A 50 4.93 21.21 18.50
CA GLU A 50 4.33 20.50 17.36
C GLU A 50 4.43 21.22 16.00
N TYR A 51 5.21 22.31 15.88
CA TYR A 51 5.44 23.04 14.64
C TYR A 51 6.94 23.20 14.35
N GLU A 52 7.30 23.18 13.05
CA GLU A 52 8.68 23.46 12.63
C GLU A 52 9.04 24.93 12.97
N PRO A 53 10.23 25.19 13.55
CA PRO A 53 10.68 26.56 13.78
C PRO A 53 10.77 27.31 12.45
N LEU A 54 10.19 28.50 12.40
CA LEU A 54 10.20 29.36 11.23
C LEU A 54 10.97 30.67 11.56
N SER A 55 11.82 31.11 10.65
CA SER A 55 12.49 32.41 10.77
C SER A 55 12.24 33.22 9.51
N ILE A 56 11.78 34.47 9.69
CA ILE A 56 11.52 35.42 8.60
C ILE A 56 12.27 36.72 8.84
N ALA A 57 12.83 37.29 7.78
CA ALA A 57 13.43 38.60 7.80
C ALA A 57 12.35 39.69 7.61
N VAL A 58 12.34 40.71 8.43
CA VAL A 58 11.38 41.82 8.38
C VAL A 58 12.12 43.16 8.44
N ARG A 59 11.82 44.01 7.50
CA ARG A 59 12.33 45.40 7.50
C ARG A 59 11.28 46.35 8.05
N VAL A 60 11.60 47.03 9.15
CA VAL A 60 10.77 48.05 9.74
C VAL A 60 11.18 49.41 9.15
N ASP A 61 10.38 49.94 8.24
CA ASP A 61 10.62 51.21 7.55
C ASP A 61 9.46 52.23 7.75
N LYS A 62 8.34 51.79 8.33
CA LYS A 62 7.12 52.57 8.58
C LYS A 62 6.74 52.55 10.06
N LEU A 63 5.83 53.43 10.46
CA LEU A 63 5.29 53.50 11.81
C LEU A 63 4.57 52.23 12.27
N ILE A 64 3.91 51.55 11.34
CA ILE A 64 3.27 50.25 11.55
C ILE A 64 3.70 49.36 10.39
N ARG A 65 4.25 48.20 10.72
CA ARG A 65 4.60 47.13 9.76
C ARG A 65 3.76 45.91 10.06
N ASP A 66 2.74 45.66 9.22
CA ASP A 66 2.01 44.42 9.23
C ASP A 66 2.76 43.39 8.38
N ILE A 67 2.97 42.21 8.93
CA ILE A 67 3.67 41.11 8.25
C ILE A 67 2.72 40.05 7.70
N ASN A 68 1.42 40.35 7.65
CA ASN A 68 0.38 39.41 7.16
C ASN A 68 0.48 38.01 7.78
N ASN A 69 -0.29 37.06 7.31
CA ASN A 69 -0.38 35.72 7.89
C ASN A 69 0.96 34.95 7.83
N VAL A 70 1.57 34.75 8.99
CA VAL A 70 2.69 33.83 9.14
C VAL A 70 2.13 32.42 9.34
N VAL A 71 2.51 31.50 8.47
CA VAL A 71 2.00 30.13 8.44
C VAL A 71 3.05 29.20 8.99
N LEU A 72 2.75 28.48 10.06
CA LEU A 72 3.61 27.44 10.64
C LEU A 72 3.23 26.08 10.09
N VAL A 73 4.25 25.29 9.80
CA VAL A 73 4.10 23.91 9.36
C VAL A 73 4.18 23.00 10.59
N PRO A 74 3.21 22.12 10.83
CA PRO A 74 3.31 21.15 11.91
C PRO A 74 4.60 20.35 11.82
N ASP A 75 5.32 20.26 12.95
CA ASP A 75 6.49 19.40 13.06
C ASP A 75 6.04 17.94 13.16
N ASN A 76 5.92 17.30 12.01
CA ASN A 76 5.67 15.87 11.91
C ASN A 76 7.00 15.09 11.99
N GLN A 77 7.97 15.57 12.75
CA GLN A 77 9.19 14.82 13.05
C GLN A 77 8.84 13.60 13.93
N SER A 78 8.22 12.61 13.31
CA SER A 78 8.45 11.25 13.76
C SER A 78 9.89 10.89 13.45
N PRO A 79 10.63 10.32 14.40
CA PRO A 79 11.92 9.73 14.09
C PRO A 79 11.65 8.74 12.95
N THR A 80 12.34 8.94 11.84
CA THR A 80 12.38 8.12 10.64
C THR A 80 11.61 6.82 10.78
N VAL A 81 10.35 6.81 10.36
CA VAL A 81 9.68 5.57 10.06
C VAL A 81 10.39 5.05 8.85
N ASP A 82 11.26 4.12 9.11
CA ASP A 82 12.07 3.51 8.11
C ASP A 82 11.18 2.78 7.12
N ASP A 83 11.60 2.80 5.86
CA ASP A 83 11.06 2.00 4.77
C ASP A 83 10.97 0.49 5.08
N ALA A 84 11.55 0.06 6.20
CA ALA A 84 11.39 -1.27 6.78
C ALA A 84 9.92 -1.68 6.99
N ILE A 85 9.01 -0.72 7.09
CA ILE A 85 7.57 -0.95 7.18
C ILE A 85 6.99 -1.47 5.85
N PHE A 86 7.64 -1.19 4.75
CA PHE A 86 7.19 -1.55 3.42
C PHE A 86 7.70 -2.93 2.98
N ALA A 87 7.57 -3.94 3.85
CA ALA A 87 7.70 -5.30 3.40
C ALA A 87 6.59 -5.57 2.39
N GLU A 88 6.94 -5.64 1.12
CA GLU A 88 6.01 -6.03 0.07
C GLU A 88 5.69 -7.51 0.15
N PHE A 89 4.50 -7.82 -0.27
CA PHE A 89 3.88 -9.09 -0.09
C PHE A 89 3.77 -9.84 -1.40
N ASP A 90 3.86 -11.13 -1.29
CA ASP A 90 3.57 -12.05 -2.36
C ASP A 90 2.09 -11.85 -2.77
N THR A 91 1.85 -11.44 -4.01
CA THR A 91 0.49 -11.28 -4.55
C THR A 91 -0.29 -12.58 -4.62
N GLU A 92 0.35 -13.72 -4.45
CA GLU A 92 -0.32 -15.01 -4.36
C GLU A 92 -0.94 -15.25 -2.99
N THR A 93 -0.45 -14.57 -1.95
CA THR A 93 -1.00 -14.61 -0.60
C THR A 93 -1.47 -13.23 -0.18
N LEU A 94 -2.63 -12.82 -0.69
CA LEU A 94 -3.25 -11.52 -0.39
C LEU A 94 -3.45 -11.24 1.10
N ASP A 95 -3.55 -12.30 1.91
CA ASP A 95 -3.73 -12.18 3.36
C ASP A 95 -2.49 -11.67 4.10
N ASP A 96 -1.32 -11.76 3.50
CA ASP A 96 -0.07 -11.35 4.11
C ASP A 96 0.32 -9.88 3.83
N ALA A 97 -0.46 -9.18 2.99
CA ALA A 97 -0.14 -7.84 2.52
C ALA A 97 -0.48 -6.72 3.52
N GLN A 98 0.01 -6.81 4.74
CA GLN A 98 -0.29 -5.82 5.78
C GLN A 98 1.00 -5.13 6.24
N SER A 99 1.29 -3.95 5.72
CA SER A 99 2.34 -3.10 6.25
C SER A 99 1.76 -2.09 7.25
N LEU A 100 2.50 -1.83 8.32
CA LEU A 100 2.17 -0.74 9.21
C LEU A 100 2.43 0.58 8.49
N PRO A 101 1.42 1.41 8.23
CA PRO A 101 1.65 2.65 7.52
C PRO A 101 2.49 3.60 8.38
N SER A 102 3.38 4.36 7.74
CA SER A 102 4.13 5.46 8.35
C SER A 102 3.22 6.48 9.03
N SER A 103 1.97 6.53 8.59
CA SER A 103 0.90 7.31 9.20
C SER A 103 0.68 7.05 10.68
N LEU A 104 0.93 5.83 11.18
CA LEU A 104 0.72 5.53 12.60
C LEU A 104 1.77 6.20 13.48
N SER A 105 3.01 6.28 13.05
CA SER A 105 4.06 6.96 13.80
C SER A 105 3.98 8.48 13.70
N ALA A 106 3.43 9.02 12.60
CA ALA A 106 3.13 10.44 12.44
C ALA A 106 1.82 10.86 13.11
N SER A 107 1.04 9.90 13.61
CA SER A 107 -0.22 10.17 14.29
C SER A 107 -0.03 10.96 15.57
N LYS A 108 -0.85 11.98 15.79
CA LYS A 108 -0.97 12.68 17.09
C LYS A 108 -1.64 11.83 18.16
N ASP A 109 -2.21 10.72 17.78
CA ASP A 109 -2.81 9.72 18.64
C ASP A 109 -1.75 9.01 19.47
N VAL A 110 -1.84 9.10 20.79
CA VAL A 110 -0.84 8.55 21.72
C VAL A 110 -0.68 7.04 21.55
N PHE A 111 -1.78 6.30 21.35
CA PHE A 111 -1.73 4.86 21.15
C PHE A 111 -1.02 4.49 19.85
N ASN A 112 -1.45 5.07 18.73
CA ASN A 112 -0.87 4.75 17.42
C ASN A 112 0.62 5.15 17.35
N ASN A 113 0.99 6.27 17.92
CA ASN A 113 2.38 6.73 17.96
C ASN A 113 3.27 5.75 18.74
N ILE A 114 2.84 5.32 19.94
CA ILE A 114 3.61 4.37 20.77
C ILE A 114 3.60 2.96 20.17
N ALA A 115 2.43 2.49 19.69
CA ALA A 115 2.28 1.15 19.12
C ALA A 115 3.03 0.96 17.80
N SER A 116 3.34 2.05 17.08
CA SER A 116 4.11 2.00 15.84
C SER A 116 5.60 1.72 16.06
N TYR A 117 6.11 1.83 17.30
CA TYR A 117 7.49 1.52 17.60
C TYR A 117 7.79 0.02 17.48
N LYS A 118 8.90 -0.33 16.82
CA LYS A 118 9.30 -1.72 16.59
C LYS A 118 10.82 -1.88 16.59
N PHE A 119 11.30 -3.03 17.06
CA PHE A 119 12.72 -3.40 17.02
C PHE A 119 13.16 -4.14 15.77
N SER A 120 12.23 -4.79 15.07
CA SER A 120 12.50 -5.64 13.89
C SER A 120 11.36 -5.52 12.89
N GLU A 121 11.49 -6.19 11.75
CA GLU A 121 10.34 -6.36 10.84
C GLU A 121 9.20 -7.03 11.58
N MET A 122 8.08 -6.35 11.62
CA MET A 122 6.89 -6.81 12.29
C MET A 122 5.67 -6.38 11.48
N ARG A 123 4.76 -7.31 11.27
CA ARG A 123 3.48 -7.04 10.62
C ARG A 123 2.46 -6.67 11.69
N PHE A 124 1.77 -5.59 11.48
CA PHE A 124 0.78 -5.08 12.41
C PHE A 124 -0.46 -4.61 11.66
N ASN A 125 -1.60 -5.14 12.04
CA ASN A 125 -2.90 -4.72 11.53
C ASN A 125 -3.63 -3.93 12.60
N LEU A 126 -3.90 -2.65 12.33
CA LEU A 126 -4.67 -1.83 13.24
C LEU A 126 -6.05 -2.48 13.46
N ARG A 127 -6.36 -2.85 14.72
CA ARG A 127 -7.65 -3.48 15.11
C ARG A 127 -7.99 -4.71 14.25
N GLY A 128 -6.98 -5.42 13.73
CA GLY A 128 -7.15 -6.53 12.82
C GLY A 128 -7.75 -6.17 11.45
N TYR A 129 -7.77 -4.90 11.08
CA TYR A 129 -8.27 -4.46 9.78
C TYR A 129 -7.25 -4.71 8.68
N ASP A 130 -7.77 -5.01 7.51
CA ASP A 130 -7.02 -5.05 6.28
C ASP A 130 -6.56 -3.63 5.88
N SER A 131 -5.38 -3.48 5.25
CA SER A 131 -4.83 -2.16 4.87
C SER A 131 -5.72 -1.40 3.88
N ARG A 132 -6.61 -2.09 3.18
CA ARG A 132 -7.61 -1.47 2.28
C ARG A 132 -8.62 -0.56 2.98
N TYR A 133 -8.75 -0.71 4.30
CA TYR A 133 -9.61 0.17 5.11
C TYR A 133 -8.89 1.40 5.66
N THR A 134 -7.66 1.66 5.22
CA THR A 134 -6.93 2.90 5.49
C THR A 134 -6.74 3.66 4.19
N ASP A 135 -7.35 4.83 4.07
CA ASP A 135 -7.31 5.62 2.84
C ASP A 135 -6.03 6.45 2.80
N VAL A 136 -5.27 6.33 1.70
CA VAL A 136 -4.02 7.07 1.47
C VAL A 136 -4.20 8.02 0.30
N TYR A 137 -4.07 9.31 0.59
CA TYR A 137 -4.18 10.37 -0.39
C TYR A 137 -2.81 10.99 -0.69
N LEU A 138 -2.60 11.36 -1.94
CA LEU A 138 -1.47 12.18 -2.39
C LEU A 138 -2.04 13.46 -3.00
N ASN A 139 -1.83 14.59 -2.34
CA ASN A 139 -2.41 15.88 -2.73
C ASN A 139 -3.94 15.83 -2.93
N GLY A 140 -4.67 15.08 -2.11
CA GLY A 140 -6.11 14.91 -2.16
C GLY A 140 -6.61 13.75 -3.03
N ILE A 141 -5.79 13.18 -3.90
CA ILE A 141 -6.16 12.04 -4.74
C ILE A 141 -5.97 10.74 -3.97
N LEU A 142 -6.98 9.87 -3.97
CA LEU A 142 -6.92 8.54 -3.35
C LEU A 142 -6.06 7.59 -4.20
N PHE A 143 -4.97 7.07 -3.60
CA PHE A 143 -3.99 6.22 -4.27
C PHE A 143 -4.07 4.73 -3.88
N ASN A 144 -4.95 4.33 -2.96
CA ASN A 144 -5.16 2.91 -2.72
C ASN A 144 -5.36 2.17 -4.03
N ASP A 145 -4.82 0.97 -4.16
CA ASP A 145 -4.89 0.18 -5.39
C ASP A 145 -6.35 -0.04 -5.84
N ALA A 146 -6.63 0.17 -7.12
CA ALA A 146 -8.00 0.15 -7.65
C ALA A 146 -8.62 -1.25 -7.69
N LEU A 147 -7.80 -2.29 -7.70
CA LEU A 147 -8.21 -3.68 -7.89
C LEU A 147 -8.26 -4.46 -6.58
N THR A 148 -7.40 -4.08 -5.64
CA THR A 148 -7.25 -4.75 -4.34
C THR A 148 -7.61 -3.87 -3.15
N GLY A 149 -7.69 -2.57 -3.32
CA GLY A 149 -7.90 -1.59 -2.25
C GLY A 149 -6.68 -1.33 -1.37
N TYR A 150 -5.58 -2.07 -1.53
CA TYR A 150 -4.42 -1.99 -0.63
C TYR A 150 -3.70 -0.64 -0.68
N SER A 151 -3.07 -0.31 0.43
CA SER A 151 -2.30 0.93 0.57
C SER A 151 -1.07 0.97 -0.34
N PRO A 152 -0.76 2.11 -0.97
CA PRO A 152 0.21 2.22 -2.06
C PRO A 152 1.62 2.61 -1.60
N TRP A 153 2.02 2.32 -0.39
CA TRP A 153 3.26 2.84 0.23
C TRP A 153 4.54 2.50 -0.55
N SER A 154 4.56 1.38 -1.28
CA SER A 154 5.70 0.97 -2.11
C SER A 154 6.00 1.95 -3.25
N LEU A 155 5.00 2.67 -3.76
CA LEU A 155 5.12 3.56 -4.93
C LEU A 155 6.08 4.73 -4.72
N TRP A 156 6.25 5.19 -3.48
CA TRP A 156 7.15 6.30 -3.09
C TRP A 156 8.11 5.95 -1.97
N SER A 157 8.33 4.66 -1.78
CA SER A 157 9.21 4.16 -0.74
C SER A 157 10.64 4.70 -0.91
N GLY A 158 11.25 5.16 0.19
CA GLY A 158 12.58 5.80 0.19
C GLY A 158 12.59 7.31 -0.02
N LEU A 159 11.44 7.93 -0.30
CA LEU A 159 11.31 9.37 -0.51
C LEU A 159 10.80 10.10 0.74
N ASN A 160 11.33 9.75 1.92
CA ASN A 160 10.82 10.18 3.21
C ASN A 160 10.72 11.71 3.36
N ASP A 161 11.66 12.49 2.80
CA ASP A 161 11.60 13.94 2.87
C ASP A 161 10.50 14.54 1.99
N ALA A 162 10.26 13.95 0.81
CA ALA A 162 9.20 14.38 -0.10
C ALA A 162 7.80 14.03 0.43
N THR A 163 7.70 12.95 1.19
CA THR A 163 6.43 12.45 1.76
C THR A 163 6.23 12.80 3.24
N ARG A 164 7.12 13.58 3.82
CA ARG A 164 7.09 13.95 5.25
C ARG A 164 5.86 14.76 5.65
N ASN A 165 5.39 15.62 4.75
CA ASN A 165 4.28 16.50 5.02
C ASN A 165 2.95 15.74 4.92
N GLN A 166 2.46 15.23 6.05
CA GLN A 166 1.31 14.34 6.14
C GLN A 166 0.27 14.88 7.11
N GLU A 167 -0.99 14.80 6.69
CA GLU A 167 -2.16 14.94 7.54
C GLU A 167 -2.72 13.55 7.82
N VAL A 168 -2.79 13.18 9.09
CA VAL A 168 -3.21 11.85 9.51
C VAL A 168 -4.41 11.92 10.42
N THR A 169 -5.44 11.14 10.11
CA THR A 169 -6.56 10.86 11.03
C THR A 169 -6.56 9.38 11.40
N SER A 170 -6.98 9.07 12.61
CA SER A 170 -7.02 7.70 13.12
C SER A 170 -8.44 7.19 13.29
N GLY A 171 -8.64 5.89 13.09
CA GLY A 171 -9.92 5.22 13.30
C GLY A 171 -11.03 5.80 12.42
N LEU A 172 -12.18 6.04 13.00
CA LEU A 172 -13.36 6.54 12.28
C LEU A 172 -13.38 8.06 12.07
N ASN A 173 -12.35 8.79 12.49
CA ASN A 173 -12.27 10.23 12.24
C ASN A 173 -12.20 10.55 10.75
N MET A 174 -12.87 11.61 10.32
CA MET A 174 -12.86 12.09 8.94
C MET A 174 -11.64 12.96 8.67
N GLY A 175 -11.05 12.81 7.49
CA GLY A 175 -9.97 13.67 7.00
C GLY A 175 -10.49 14.87 6.23
N GLU A 176 -9.62 15.84 5.93
CA GLU A 176 -9.99 17.03 5.15
C GLU A 176 -10.25 16.72 3.66
N MET A 177 -9.57 15.72 3.11
CA MET A 177 -9.59 15.40 1.67
C MET A 177 -10.58 14.31 1.29
N GLY A 178 -11.36 13.79 2.25
CA GLY A 178 -12.35 12.73 2.04
C GLY A 178 -12.90 12.18 3.34
N ILE A 179 -13.96 11.40 3.24
CA ILE A 179 -14.68 10.82 4.40
C ILE A 179 -13.81 9.79 5.14
N GLY A 180 -12.86 9.16 4.44
CA GLY A 180 -11.99 8.12 5.01
C GLY A 180 -12.70 6.77 5.23
N SER A 181 -11.94 5.75 5.64
CA SER A 181 -12.43 4.40 5.96
C SER A 181 -12.28 4.08 7.45
N LEU A 182 -12.21 2.80 7.83
CA LEU A 182 -12.14 2.32 9.23
C LEU A 182 -10.82 2.67 9.93
N GLY A 183 -9.70 2.61 9.20
CA GLY A 183 -8.35 2.84 9.72
C GLY A 183 -7.92 4.30 9.71
N GLY A 184 -8.81 5.21 9.28
CA GLY A 184 -8.50 6.62 9.12
C GLY A 184 -7.95 6.98 7.74
N THR A 185 -7.35 8.15 7.65
CA THR A 185 -6.80 8.72 6.41
C THR A 185 -5.37 9.19 6.60
N THR A 186 -4.58 9.11 5.55
CA THR A 186 -3.31 9.81 5.45
C THR A 186 -3.30 10.61 4.17
N ASN A 187 -3.15 11.93 4.23
CA ASN A 187 -2.95 12.77 3.07
C ASN A 187 -1.51 13.28 3.03
N ILE A 188 -0.78 12.93 2.00
CA ILE A 188 0.60 13.37 1.76
C ILE A 188 0.58 14.61 0.86
N ASN A 189 1.19 15.68 1.31
CA ASN A 189 1.31 16.91 0.53
C ASN A 189 2.72 17.04 -0.06
N THR A 190 2.83 16.99 -1.39
CA THR A 190 4.11 17.04 -2.11
C THR A 190 4.37 18.39 -2.78
N ARG A 191 3.59 19.43 -2.47
CA ARG A 191 3.79 20.76 -3.05
C ARG A 191 5.08 21.40 -2.51
N PRO A 192 5.97 21.91 -3.38
CA PRO A 192 7.28 22.43 -2.97
C PRO A 192 7.21 23.61 -2.00
N SER A 193 6.20 24.45 -2.12
CA SER A 193 5.99 25.59 -1.21
C SER A 193 5.73 25.18 0.24
N GLN A 194 5.27 23.94 0.44
CA GLN A 194 4.98 23.35 1.75
C GLN A 194 6.15 22.53 2.31
N MET A 195 7.22 22.36 1.52
CA MET A 195 8.41 21.65 1.96
C MET A 195 9.37 22.59 2.67
N ARG A 196 10.04 22.08 3.70
CA ARG A 196 11.07 22.86 4.43
C ARG A 196 12.19 23.26 3.48
N LYS A 197 12.43 24.58 3.36
CA LYS A 197 13.49 25.17 2.55
C LYS A 197 14.87 24.67 2.97
N GLY A 198 15.71 24.36 2.00
CA GLY A 198 17.12 24.06 2.20
C GLY A 198 17.56 22.74 1.58
N PHE A 199 18.80 22.38 1.85
CA PHE A 199 19.44 21.14 1.43
C PHE A 199 19.49 20.17 2.62
N ARG A 200 19.18 18.92 2.37
CA ARG A 200 19.26 17.82 3.36
C ARG A 200 19.94 16.62 2.73
N ALA A 201 20.77 15.95 3.51
CA ALA A 201 21.33 14.65 3.16
C ALA A 201 21.19 13.72 4.37
N SER A 202 20.79 12.49 4.12
CA SER A 202 20.71 11.46 5.17
C SER A 202 21.37 10.18 4.73
N LEU A 203 22.06 9.53 5.67
CA LEU A 203 22.64 8.20 5.52
C LEU A 203 22.13 7.33 6.66
N VAL A 204 21.61 6.17 6.32
CA VAL A 204 21.08 5.21 7.28
C VAL A 204 21.73 3.86 7.04
N ASN A 205 22.19 3.20 8.10
CA ASN A 205 22.61 1.81 8.12
C ASN A 205 21.63 1.04 9.00
N GLY A 206 21.00 0.04 8.43
CA GLY A 206 19.98 -0.78 9.07
C GLY A 206 20.25 -2.27 8.86
N ASN A 207 19.44 -3.10 9.47
CA ASN A 207 19.47 -4.55 9.30
C ASN A 207 18.06 -5.15 9.34
N SER A 208 17.12 -4.48 8.70
CA SER A 208 15.75 -4.94 8.53
C SER A 208 15.54 -5.34 7.07
N THR A 209 14.93 -4.51 6.26
CA THR A 209 14.65 -4.77 4.84
C THR A 209 15.89 -4.57 3.97
N TYR A 210 16.67 -3.52 4.24
CA TYR A 210 17.90 -3.18 3.52
C TYR A 210 19.05 -2.87 4.50
N ARG A 211 20.28 -2.80 3.98
CA ARG A 211 21.49 -2.47 4.76
C ARG A 211 21.77 -0.99 4.78
N PHE A 212 21.65 -0.34 3.65
CA PHE A 212 22.08 1.04 3.45
C PHE A 212 20.97 1.84 2.76
N ARG A 213 20.76 3.07 3.23
CA ARG A 213 19.98 4.10 2.55
C ARG A 213 20.76 5.39 2.49
N GLY A 214 20.86 5.97 1.29
CA GLY A 214 21.31 7.34 1.07
C GLY A 214 20.17 8.15 0.50
N MET A 215 19.96 9.39 0.97
CA MET A 215 18.96 10.30 0.43
C MET A 215 19.49 11.71 0.43
N VAL A 216 19.19 12.45 -0.65
CA VAL A 216 19.50 13.87 -0.81
C VAL A 216 18.24 14.59 -1.26
N THR A 217 17.92 15.69 -0.59
CA THR A 217 16.75 16.51 -0.89
C THR A 217 17.12 17.99 -0.91
N TYR A 218 16.58 18.70 -1.87
CA TYR A 218 16.64 20.17 -1.95
C TYR A 218 15.24 20.74 -2.15
N ALA A 219 14.90 21.78 -1.40
CA ALA A 219 13.68 22.55 -1.59
C ALA A 219 14.00 24.05 -1.56
N SER A 220 13.53 24.78 -2.56
CA SER A 220 13.80 26.23 -2.67
C SER A 220 13.00 27.07 -1.68
N GLY A 221 11.89 26.53 -1.16
CA GLY A 221 10.82 27.34 -0.57
C GLY A 221 10.15 28.23 -1.61
N LEU A 222 9.13 28.97 -1.23
CA LEU A 222 8.49 29.97 -2.10
C LEU A 222 9.44 31.17 -2.27
N GLN A 223 9.72 31.51 -3.52
CA GLN A 223 10.56 32.64 -3.89
C GLN A 223 9.73 33.92 -4.17
N ASP A 224 10.36 35.08 -4.13
CA ASP A 224 9.68 36.38 -4.36
C ASP A 224 8.99 36.46 -5.74
N ASN A 225 9.50 35.73 -6.72
CA ASN A 225 8.90 35.63 -8.04
C ASN A 225 7.74 34.64 -8.13
N GLY A 226 7.31 34.04 -7.00
CA GLY A 226 6.20 33.12 -6.89
C GLY A 226 6.51 31.69 -7.36
N TRP A 227 7.78 31.34 -7.65
CA TRP A 227 8.17 29.97 -7.95
C TRP A 227 8.64 29.23 -6.70
N SER A 228 8.35 27.93 -6.64
CA SER A 228 9.01 26.99 -5.72
C SER A 228 9.29 25.67 -6.44
N TYR A 229 10.39 25.02 -6.06
CA TYR A 229 10.78 23.72 -6.60
C TYR A 229 11.47 22.88 -5.55
N ALA A 230 11.30 21.57 -5.68
CA ALA A 230 11.92 20.60 -4.81
C ALA A 230 12.33 19.35 -5.59
N PHE A 231 13.45 18.76 -5.17
CA PHE A 231 14.01 17.55 -5.74
C PHE A 231 14.46 16.63 -4.62
N SER A 232 14.22 15.34 -4.75
CA SER A 232 14.76 14.33 -3.85
C SER A 232 15.19 13.10 -4.63
N VAL A 233 16.34 12.55 -4.28
CA VAL A 233 16.81 11.26 -4.80
C VAL A 233 17.26 10.40 -3.63
N SER A 234 16.97 9.10 -3.72
CA SER A 234 17.36 8.15 -2.70
C SER A 234 17.84 6.83 -3.30
N THR A 235 18.63 6.09 -2.55
CA THR A 235 18.98 4.71 -2.87
C THR A 235 18.88 3.86 -1.61
N ARG A 236 18.43 2.61 -1.75
CA ARG A 236 18.38 1.61 -0.70
C ARG A 236 19.01 0.32 -1.22
N GLN A 237 20.00 -0.19 -0.52
CA GLN A 237 20.85 -1.26 -1.03
C GLN A 237 21.10 -2.33 0.02
N GLY A 238 21.24 -3.58 -0.45
CA GLY A 238 21.57 -4.74 0.34
C GLY A 238 20.36 -5.40 0.98
N GLY A 239 20.54 -6.61 1.52
CA GLY A 239 19.50 -7.34 2.24
C GLY A 239 19.77 -7.34 3.75
N ASN A 240 18.84 -7.92 4.51
CA ASN A 240 19.06 -8.17 5.93
C ASN A 240 20.06 -9.32 6.15
N SER A 241 20.60 -9.45 7.35
CA SER A 241 21.52 -10.55 7.69
C SER A 241 20.82 -11.79 8.23
N TYR A 242 19.51 -11.73 8.47
CA TYR A 242 18.74 -12.82 9.05
C TYR A 242 18.31 -13.83 7.99
N ALA A 243 17.59 -13.40 6.96
CA ALA A 243 17.12 -14.25 5.88
C ALA A 243 18.09 -14.24 4.70
N ARG A 244 18.79 -15.34 4.49
CA ARG A 244 19.70 -15.45 3.35
C ARG A 244 18.95 -15.50 2.02
N GLY A 245 19.58 -14.95 0.97
CA GLY A 245 18.98 -14.87 -0.35
C GLY A 245 18.02 -13.68 -0.54
N VAL A 246 17.66 -12.98 0.52
CA VAL A 246 16.96 -11.68 0.43
C VAL A 246 17.96 -10.59 0.06
N TYR A 247 17.57 -9.73 -0.87
CA TYR A 247 18.30 -8.54 -1.24
C TYR A 247 17.35 -7.43 -1.63
N TYR A 248 17.83 -6.19 -1.63
CA TYR A 248 17.06 -5.00 -1.93
C TYR A 248 17.93 -4.03 -2.74
N ASN A 249 17.49 -3.69 -3.95
CA ASN A 249 18.09 -2.71 -4.83
C ASN A 249 17.00 -1.74 -5.25
N ALA A 250 17.00 -0.55 -4.68
CA ALA A 250 15.98 0.42 -4.97
C ALA A 250 16.55 1.82 -5.11
N PHE A 251 15.91 2.60 -5.96
CA PHE A 251 16.11 4.02 -6.11
C PHE A 251 14.78 4.74 -5.87
N GLY A 252 14.84 5.99 -5.46
CA GLY A 252 13.68 6.85 -5.39
C GLY A 252 14.02 8.17 -6.03
N TYR A 253 13.08 8.75 -6.75
CA TYR A 253 13.19 10.08 -7.32
C TYR A 253 11.90 10.86 -7.13
N PHE A 254 12.07 12.15 -6.86
CA PHE A 254 11.00 13.11 -6.72
C PHE A 254 11.43 14.43 -7.34
N ALA A 255 10.55 15.04 -8.11
CA ALA A 255 10.72 16.39 -8.63
C ALA A 255 9.37 17.10 -8.57
N ALA A 256 9.35 18.31 -8.04
CA ALA A 256 8.14 19.12 -8.02
C ALA A 256 8.45 20.58 -8.31
N VAL A 257 7.52 21.23 -8.99
CA VAL A 257 7.52 22.66 -9.29
C VAL A 257 6.16 23.24 -9.01
N GLU A 258 6.12 24.43 -8.41
CA GLU A 258 4.89 25.16 -8.14
C GLU A 258 5.06 26.60 -8.54
N LYS A 259 4.02 27.17 -9.13
CA LYS A 259 3.91 28.59 -9.45
C LYS A 259 2.73 29.17 -8.70
N GLN A 260 2.99 30.12 -7.84
CA GLN A 260 1.99 31.04 -7.32
C GLN A 260 1.91 32.25 -8.26
N PHE A 261 0.79 32.36 -8.98
CA PHE A 261 0.58 33.45 -9.94
C PHE A 261 0.23 34.76 -9.23
N ASN A 262 -0.52 34.64 -8.14
CA ASN A 262 -0.90 35.70 -7.22
C ASN A 262 -1.35 35.06 -5.89
N ASP A 263 -1.91 35.84 -4.97
CA ASP A 263 -2.36 35.35 -3.65
C ASP A 263 -3.48 34.34 -3.72
N GLN A 264 -4.20 34.27 -4.86
CA GLN A 264 -5.35 33.39 -5.03
C GLN A 264 -5.06 32.12 -5.83
N HIS A 265 -4.13 32.17 -6.78
CA HIS A 265 -3.95 31.10 -7.77
C HIS A 265 -2.59 30.44 -7.69
N ARG A 266 -2.57 29.12 -7.50
CA ARG A 266 -1.37 28.28 -7.46
C ARG A 266 -1.55 27.04 -8.34
N LEU A 267 -0.49 26.67 -9.05
CA LEU A 267 -0.43 25.46 -9.86
C LEU A 267 0.86 24.72 -9.53
N ALA A 268 0.75 23.44 -9.18
CA ALA A 268 1.87 22.58 -8.83
C ALA A 268 1.87 21.30 -9.67
N LEU A 269 3.04 20.89 -10.11
CA LEU A 269 3.29 19.59 -10.74
C LEU A 269 4.30 18.84 -9.88
N SER A 270 3.95 17.61 -9.48
CA SER A 270 4.84 16.68 -8.78
C SER A 270 4.99 15.39 -9.59
N VAL A 271 6.22 14.90 -9.71
CA VAL A 271 6.55 13.62 -10.35
C VAL A 271 7.40 12.81 -9.40
N LEU A 272 7.05 11.56 -9.17
CA LEU A 272 7.78 10.67 -8.27
C LEU A 272 7.70 9.21 -8.72
N GLY A 273 8.67 8.43 -8.24
CA GLY A 273 8.70 7.00 -8.45
C GLY A 273 9.81 6.34 -7.63
N ALA A 274 9.66 5.05 -7.40
CA ALA A 274 10.57 4.25 -6.58
C ALA A 274 10.87 2.89 -7.24
N PRO A 275 11.64 2.87 -8.37
CA PRO A 275 12.03 1.61 -9.00
C PRO A 275 12.74 0.72 -7.99
N THR A 276 12.25 -0.52 -7.88
CA THR A 276 12.71 -1.47 -6.87
C THR A 276 12.84 -2.87 -7.46
N GLU A 277 13.99 -3.49 -7.22
CA GLU A 277 14.20 -4.93 -7.41
C GLU A 277 14.58 -5.55 -6.07
N ARG A 278 13.90 -6.63 -5.69
CA ARG A 278 14.23 -7.33 -4.45
C ARG A 278 13.99 -8.84 -4.53
N GLY A 279 14.89 -9.60 -3.91
CA GLY A 279 14.68 -11.03 -3.66
C GLY A 279 13.84 -11.22 -2.41
N THR A 280 12.77 -12.02 -2.52
CA THR A 280 11.81 -12.21 -1.42
C THR A 280 12.15 -13.43 -0.54
N GLN A 281 11.60 -13.43 0.65
CA GLN A 281 11.56 -14.55 1.57
C GLN A 281 10.17 -15.20 1.50
N GLN A 282 10.13 -16.52 1.68
CA GLN A 282 8.90 -17.28 1.83
C GLN A 282 8.93 -18.02 3.18
N ALA A 283 7.77 -18.12 3.81
CA ALA A 283 7.59 -18.96 4.98
C ALA A 283 7.72 -20.46 4.62
N ALA A 284 8.24 -21.25 5.54
CA ALA A 284 8.30 -22.70 5.46
C ALA A 284 7.43 -23.34 6.56
N THR A 285 7.29 -24.66 6.52
CA THR A 285 6.60 -25.40 7.58
C THR A 285 7.40 -25.42 8.86
N GLN A 286 6.75 -25.69 10.01
CA GLN A 286 7.44 -25.83 11.30
C GLN A 286 8.50 -26.94 11.27
N GLU A 287 8.20 -28.06 10.60
CA GLU A 287 9.18 -29.14 10.40
C GLU A 287 10.48 -28.64 9.78
N VAL A 288 10.38 -27.81 8.73
CA VAL A 288 11.58 -27.25 8.06
C VAL A 288 12.34 -26.33 9.01
N TYR A 289 11.66 -25.49 9.78
CA TYR A 289 12.32 -24.64 10.77
C TYR A 289 13.04 -25.45 11.85
N ASP A 290 12.44 -26.54 12.32
CA ASP A 290 13.03 -27.46 13.32
C ASP A 290 14.25 -28.22 12.75
N LEU A 291 14.19 -28.63 11.48
CA LEU A 291 15.31 -29.29 10.78
C LEU A 291 16.49 -28.31 10.55
N VAL A 292 16.18 -27.07 10.22
CA VAL A 292 17.21 -26.04 9.99
C VAL A 292 17.73 -25.44 11.30
N GLY A 293 16.94 -25.48 12.38
CA GLY A 293 17.23 -24.84 13.65
C GLY A 293 17.13 -23.31 13.60
N ASN A 294 16.37 -22.75 12.62
CA ASN A 294 16.28 -21.31 12.41
C ASN A 294 15.00 -20.93 11.68
N ASN A 295 14.21 -20.02 12.26
CA ASN A 295 12.95 -19.51 11.68
C ASN A 295 13.16 -18.47 10.55
N TYR A 296 14.41 -18.11 10.23
CA TYR A 296 14.75 -17.22 9.11
C TYR A 296 15.13 -17.99 7.83
N TYR A 297 14.89 -19.28 7.79
CA TYR A 297 15.10 -20.09 6.58
C TYR A 297 14.28 -19.52 5.41
N ASN A 298 14.89 -19.51 4.23
CA ASN A 298 14.28 -19.04 2.99
C ASN A 298 14.51 -20.09 1.89
N PRO A 299 13.45 -20.75 1.38
CA PRO A 299 13.55 -21.75 0.33
C PRO A 299 13.77 -21.17 -1.07
N ASN A 300 13.58 -19.87 -1.25
CA ASN A 300 13.51 -19.24 -2.58
C ASN A 300 14.86 -19.11 -3.29
N TRP A 301 15.97 -19.47 -2.69
CA TRP A 301 17.29 -19.23 -3.26
C TRP A 301 18.19 -20.47 -3.28
N GLY A 302 19.20 -20.42 -4.15
CA GLY A 302 20.27 -21.40 -4.23
C GLY A 302 21.56 -20.79 -4.75
N TRP A 303 22.63 -21.58 -4.76
CA TRP A 303 23.92 -21.17 -5.30
C TRP A 303 23.98 -21.36 -6.81
N GLN A 304 24.35 -20.31 -7.55
CA GLN A 304 24.66 -20.37 -8.97
C GLN A 304 25.98 -19.65 -9.24
N SER A 305 26.97 -20.37 -9.75
CA SER A 305 28.30 -19.83 -10.05
C SER A 305 28.93 -19.04 -8.87
N GLY A 306 28.78 -19.56 -7.66
CA GLY A 306 29.31 -18.95 -6.44
C GLY A 306 28.50 -17.74 -5.90
N LYS A 307 27.41 -17.38 -6.55
CA LYS A 307 26.50 -16.29 -6.12
C LYS A 307 25.16 -16.85 -5.65
N ARG A 308 24.52 -16.15 -4.73
CA ARG A 308 23.14 -16.46 -4.32
C ARG A 308 22.18 -15.94 -5.38
N ARG A 309 21.37 -16.83 -5.92
CA ARG A 309 20.27 -16.49 -6.84
C ARG A 309 18.95 -16.80 -6.18
N ASN A 310 18.07 -15.80 -6.13
CA ASN A 310 16.70 -15.94 -5.66
C ASN A 310 15.76 -16.21 -6.86
N ALA A 311 14.85 -17.16 -6.73
CA ALA A 311 13.87 -17.49 -7.77
C ALA A 311 12.66 -16.55 -7.74
N ARG A 312 12.38 -15.96 -6.56
CA ARG A 312 11.24 -15.09 -6.33
C ARG A 312 11.72 -13.65 -6.15
N VAL A 313 11.72 -12.93 -7.26
CA VAL A 313 12.17 -11.53 -7.34
C VAL A 313 10.99 -10.65 -7.70
N ARG A 314 10.81 -9.59 -6.94
CA ARG A 314 9.93 -8.48 -7.31
C ARG A 314 10.71 -7.42 -8.04
N ASN A 315 10.14 -6.97 -9.12
CA ASN A 315 10.68 -5.89 -9.94
C ASN A 315 9.55 -4.96 -10.34
N TYR A 316 9.55 -3.73 -9.85
CA TYR A 316 8.47 -2.79 -10.15
C TYR A 316 8.98 -1.37 -10.30
N HIS A 317 8.32 -0.63 -11.19
CA HIS A 317 8.48 0.79 -11.38
C HIS A 317 7.18 1.39 -11.91
N GLU A 318 6.47 2.10 -11.05
CA GLU A 318 5.20 2.74 -11.37
C GLU A 318 5.29 4.25 -11.09
N PRO A 319 5.82 5.05 -12.04
CA PRO A 319 5.89 6.50 -11.91
C PRO A 319 4.51 7.13 -11.75
N ILE A 320 4.47 8.20 -10.95
CA ILE A 320 3.29 8.99 -10.67
C ILE A 320 3.56 10.44 -11.06
N ALA A 321 2.64 11.04 -11.79
CA ALA A 321 2.58 12.48 -12.01
C ALA A 321 1.28 13.05 -11.45
N VAL A 322 1.36 14.12 -10.67
CA VAL A 322 0.20 14.80 -10.08
C VAL A 322 0.25 16.29 -10.41
N LEU A 323 -0.80 16.78 -11.03
CA LEU A 323 -1.01 18.21 -11.28
C LEU A 323 -2.09 18.72 -10.34
N ASN A 324 -1.76 19.74 -9.53
CA ASN A 324 -2.67 20.37 -8.58
C ASN A 324 -2.87 21.83 -8.91
N TYR A 325 -4.11 22.28 -8.90
CA TYR A 325 -4.48 23.67 -8.94
C TYR A 325 -5.25 24.04 -7.67
N THR A 326 -4.81 25.11 -7.01
CA THR A 326 -5.47 25.67 -5.83
C THR A 326 -5.94 27.08 -6.13
N TYR A 327 -7.20 27.34 -5.88
CA TYR A 327 -7.82 28.66 -5.98
C TYR A 327 -8.39 29.09 -4.63
N ASP A 328 -7.71 30.04 -4.00
CA ASP A 328 -8.18 30.73 -2.80
C ASP A 328 -9.18 31.82 -3.21
N ILE A 329 -10.46 31.46 -3.29
CA ILE A 329 -11.53 32.37 -3.75
C ILE A 329 -11.61 33.60 -2.85
N ASN A 330 -11.47 33.38 -1.56
CA ASN A 330 -11.35 34.39 -0.49
C ASN A 330 -10.79 33.72 0.78
N ASP A 331 -10.61 34.47 1.86
CA ASP A 331 -10.06 33.97 3.14
C ASP A 331 -10.83 32.79 3.77
N ARG A 332 -12.03 32.52 3.29
CA ARG A 332 -12.93 31.49 3.83
C ARG A 332 -13.29 30.39 2.84
N SER A 333 -12.95 30.55 1.58
CA SER A 333 -13.37 29.64 0.52
C SER A 333 -12.19 29.27 -0.33
N GLN A 334 -12.01 27.99 -0.54
CA GLN A 334 -10.94 27.44 -1.37
C GLN A 334 -11.49 26.35 -2.29
N LEU A 335 -11.00 26.30 -3.50
CA LEU A 335 -11.19 25.22 -4.46
C LEU A 335 -9.85 24.56 -4.75
N ASN A 336 -9.77 23.25 -4.58
CA ASN A 336 -8.64 22.42 -5.00
C ASN A 336 -9.09 21.52 -6.16
N VAL A 337 -8.27 21.45 -7.19
CA VAL A 337 -8.47 20.55 -8.32
C VAL A 337 -7.17 19.80 -8.56
N ALA A 338 -7.24 18.49 -8.69
CA ALA A 338 -6.07 17.68 -8.95
C ALA A 338 -6.35 16.60 -9.99
N THR A 339 -5.35 16.27 -10.78
CA THR A 339 -5.37 15.09 -11.65
C THR A 339 -4.05 14.35 -11.56
N SER A 340 -4.11 13.03 -11.67
CA SER A 340 -2.91 12.20 -11.65
C SER A 340 -2.95 11.11 -12.69
N VAL A 341 -1.76 10.71 -13.11
CA VAL A 341 -1.52 9.53 -13.93
C VAL A 341 -0.46 8.68 -13.23
N ARG A 342 -0.74 7.39 -13.05
CA ARG A 342 0.21 6.35 -12.66
C ARG A 342 0.26 5.31 -13.77
N PHE A 343 1.45 4.91 -14.17
CA PHE A 343 1.66 3.88 -15.17
C PHE A 343 2.95 3.14 -14.88
N GLY A 344 3.13 1.95 -15.43
CA GLY A 344 4.39 1.23 -15.31
C GLY A 344 4.22 -0.25 -15.11
N GLU A 345 5.32 -0.89 -14.78
CA GLU A 345 5.48 -2.33 -14.70
C GLU A 345 5.59 -2.79 -13.24
N ASN A 346 4.97 -3.91 -12.94
CA ASN A 346 5.08 -4.59 -11.64
C ASN A 346 5.14 -6.10 -11.88
N GLY A 347 6.37 -6.63 -11.85
CA GLY A 347 6.70 -8.02 -12.10
C GLY A 347 7.05 -8.80 -10.83
N TYR A 348 6.65 -10.06 -10.80
CA TYR A 348 6.97 -11.01 -9.73
C TYR A 348 7.39 -12.35 -10.33
N SER A 349 8.64 -12.76 -10.10
CA SER A 349 9.16 -14.01 -10.65
C SER A 349 8.90 -15.21 -9.76
N ALA A 350 8.75 -16.38 -10.37
CA ALA A 350 8.63 -17.67 -9.69
C ALA A 350 9.19 -18.81 -10.55
N LEU A 351 9.61 -19.88 -9.89
CA LEU A 351 9.87 -21.15 -10.58
C LEU A 351 8.54 -21.78 -11.04
N THR A 352 8.51 -22.19 -12.29
CA THR A 352 7.46 -23.07 -12.82
C THR A 352 8.12 -24.30 -13.48
N TRP A 353 7.41 -25.44 -13.49
CA TRP A 353 7.90 -26.69 -14.05
C TRP A 353 6.77 -27.48 -14.70
N TYR A 354 7.14 -28.37 -15.60
CA TYR A 354 6.24 -29.21 -16.35
C TYR A 354 6.78 -30.63 -16.43
N ALA A 355 5.94 -31.62 -16.07
CA ALA A 355 6.27 -33.04 -16.15
C ALA A 355 7.62 -33.47 -15.51
N GLY A 356 8.08 -32.72 -14.53
CA GLY A 356 9.32 -32.95 -13.80
C GLY A 356 9.11 -32.87 -12.28
N PRO A 357 10.13 -33.21 -11.49
CA PRO A 357 10.07 -33.09 -10.04
C PRO A 357 9.94 -31.61 -9.62
N ASP A 358 9.29 -31.40 -8.47
CA ASP A 358 9.18 -30.07 -7.88
C ASP A 358 10.57 -29.49 -7.58
N PRO A 359 10.93 -28.32 -8.13
CA PRO A 359 12.27 -27.75 -7.93
C PRO A 359 12.48 -27.08 -6.57
N ARG A 360 11.43 -26.98 -5.75
CA ARG A 360 11.51 -26.31 -4.43
C ARG A 360 12.12 -27.27 -3.40
N PRO A 361 13.13 -26.82 -2.64
CA PRO A 361 13.77 -27.69 -1.68
C PRO A 361 12.86 -28.09 -0.53
N ASP A 362 11.92 -27.23 -0.12
CA ASP A 362 10.98 -27.46 0.98
C ASP A 362 9.66 -28.10 0.55
N TYR A 363 9.60 -28.70 -0.64
CA TYR A 363 8.43 -29.46 -1.06
C TYR A 363 8.17 -30.61 -0.10
N TYR A 364 6.94 -30.74 0.41
CA TYR A 364 6.63 -31.64 1.53
C TYR A 364 7.04 -33.10 1.29
N ARG A 365 7.07 -33.57 0.03
CA ARG A 365 7.50 -34.94 -0.31
C ARG A 365 9.02 -35.16 -0.18
N TYR A 366 9.79 -34.09 -0.04
CA TYR A 366 11.24 -34.14 0.20
C TYR A 366 11.60 -33.99 1.69
N LEU A 367 10.61 -33.94 2.56
CA LEU A 367 10.79 -33.83 3.99
C LEU A 367 10.79 -35.20 4.69
N PRO A 368 11.50 -35.36 5.82
CA PRO A 368 11.54 -36.59 6.58
C PRO A 368 10.18 -37.15 6.98
N SER A 369 9.23 -36.29 7.32
CA SER A 369 7.88 -36.70 7.74
C SER A 369 7.12 -37.48 6.67
N TYR A 370 7.32 -37.17 5.38
CA TYR A 370 6.67 -37.87 4.28
C TYR A 370 7.15 -39.33 4.16
N SER A 371 8.43 -39.61 4.46
CA SER A 371 9.06 -40.92 4.42
C SER A 371 9.29 -41.49 5.81
N ASN A 372 8.52 -41.08 6.81
CA ASN A 372 8.67 -41.46 8.20
C ASN A 372 8.66 -43.00 8.39
N GLY A 373 9.54 -43.51 9.27
CA GLY A 373 9.70 -44.94 9.52
C GLY A 373 10.51 -45.70 8.47
N THR A 374 11.04 -45.04 7.45
CA THR A 374 11.93 -45.66 6.44
C THR A 374 13.37 -45.24 6.66
N THR A 375 14.32 -46.07 6.13
CA THR A 375 15.76 -45.72 6.11
C THR A 375 16.01 -44.42 5.34
N TYR A 376 15.24 -44.19 4.29
CA TYR A 376 15.33 -42.96 3.51
C TYR A 376 14.87 -41.75 4.31
N GLY A 377 13.78 -41.86 5.07
CA GLY A 377 13.33 -40.77 5.96
C GLY A 377 14.36 -40.41 7.05
N ALA A 378 15.02 -41.43 7.62
CA ALA A 378 16.10 -41.19 8.57
C ALA A 378 17.33 -40.51 7.92
N TRP A 379 17.70 -40.91 6.71
CA TRP A 379 18.75 -40.23 5.94
C TRP A 379 18.36 -38.77 5.59
N LEU A 380 17.10 -38.52 5.21
CA LEU A 380 16.60 -37.17 4.95
C LEU A 380 16.70 -36.27 6.19
N ASP A 381 16.35 -36.76 7.39
CA ASP A 381 16.49 -36.02 8.63
C ASP A 381 17.94 -35.59 8.88
N GLU A 382 18.88 -36.52 8.75
CA GLU A 382 20.31 -36.21 8.89
C GLU A 382 20.80 -35.24 7.81
N ALA A 383 20.45 -35.50 6.55
CA ALA A 383 20.84 -34.65 5.42
C ALA A 383 20.32 -33.23 5.54
N TRP A 384 19.07 -33.07 5.97
CA TRP A 384 18.47 -31.76 6.23
C TRP A 384 19.20 -31.05 7.39
N ARG A 385 19.45 -31.72 8.53
CA ARG A 385 20.15 -31.11 9.68
C ARG A 385 21.58 -30.74 9.35
N ALA A 386 22.28 -31.53 8.56
CA ALA A 386 23.66 -31.28 8.13
C ALA A 386 23.75 -30.35 6.92
N ASN A 387 22.66 -30.09 6.20
CA ASN A 387 22.63 -29.43 4.88
C ASN A 387 23.55 -30.15 3.87
N THR A 388 23.52 -31.48 3.85
CA THR A 388 24.31 -32.30 2.93
C THR A 388 23.97 -31.93 1.49
N ASP A 389 24.99 -31.71 0.66
CA ASP A 389 24.88 -31.34 -0.75
C ASP A 389 23.98 -30.10 -1.02
N ASN A 390 23.87 -29.21 -0.03
CA ASN A 390 23.00 -28.04 -0.08
C ASN A 390 21.50 -28.36 -0.29
N ILE A 391 21.03 -29.49 0.22
CA ILE A 391 19.62 -29.94 0.09
C ILE A 391 18.59 -28.90 0.49
N ARG A 392 18.97 -27.94 1.34
CA ARG A 392 18.10 -26.82 1.80
C ARG A 392 17.91 -25.72 0.75
N HIS A 393 18.55 -25.83 -0.42
CA HIS A 393 18.60 -24.76 -1.41
C HIS A 393 18.21 -25.24 -2.80
N ILE A 394 17.74 -24.32 -3.65
CA ILE A 394 17.45 -24.60 -5.05
C ILE A 394 18.75 -25.07 -5.74
N ASN A 395 18.69 -26.23 -6.37
CA ASN A 395 19.79 -26.77 -7.16
C ASN A 395 19.72 -26.27 -8.61
N TRP A 396 20.22 -25.06 -8.84
CA TRP A 396 20.21 -24.45 -10.17
C TRP A 396 20.94 -25.30 -11.22
N GLY A 397 22.06 -25.92 -10.87
CA GLY A 397 22.80 -26.81 -11.79
C GLY A 397 21.92 -27.91 -12.34
N GLN A 398 21.23 -28.61 -11.45
CA GLN A 398 20.31 -29.68 -11.85
C GLN A 398 19.18 -29.22 -12.75
N LEU A 399 18.60 -28.02 -12.50
CA LEU A 399 17.54 -27.47 -13.34
C LEU A 399 18.03 -27.18 -14.77
N TYR A 400 19.24 -26.63 -14.89
CA TYR A 400 19.87 -26.41 -16.20
C TYR A 400 20.20 -27.72 -16.91
N ASP A 401 20.71 -28.74 -16.20
CA ASP A 401 21.04 -30.03 -16.80
C ASP A 401 19.78 -30.78 -17.28
N ILE A 402 18.69 -30.73 -16.50
CA ILE A 402 17.40 -31.30 -16.91
C ILE A 402 16.94 -30.70 -18.24
N ASN A 403 17.02 -29.37 -18.41
CA ASN A 403 16.55 -28.71 -19.61
C ASN A 403 17.44 -29.01 -20.83
N ARG A 404 18.75 -28.97 -20.64
CA ARG A 404 19.73 -29.23 -21.73
C ARG A 404 19.73 -30.67 -22.24
N ASN A 405 19.30 -31.60 -21.42
CA ASN A 405 19.25 -33.01 -21.75
C ASN A 405 17.89 -33.45 -22.32
N GLN A 406 16.96 -32.52 -22.58
CA GLN A 406 15.72 -32.85 -23.26
C GLN A 406 15.96 -33.16 -24.73
N GLU A 407 15.17 -34.09 -25.29
CA GLU A 407 15.22 -34.42 -26.70
C GLU A 407 14.64 -33.27 -27.54
N GLU A 408 15.21 -33.10 -28.75
CA GLU A 408 14.65 -32.16 -29.72
C GLU A 408 13.27 -32.62 -30.20
N ASN A 409 12.35 -31.68 -30.37
CA ASN A 409 11.01 -31.97 -30.86
C ASN A 409 10.74 -31.20 -32.17
N ALA A 410 10.67 -31.92 -33.27
CA ALA A 410 10.46 -31.35 -34.60
C ALA A 410 9.17 -30.49 -34.73
N THR A 411 8.16 -30.71 -33.90
CA THR A 411 6.91 -29.91 -33.91
C THR A 411 7.16 -28.46 -33.54
N TYR A 412 8.10 -28.21 -32.63
CA TYR A 412 8.35 -26.88 -32.08
C TYR A 412 9.61 -26.21 -32.66
N GLY A 413 10.29 -26.87 -33.61
CA GLY A 413 11.55 -26.40 -34.21
C GLY A 413 12.81 -26.92 -33.51
N PRO A 414 14.00 -26.50 -33.95
CA PRO A 414 15.26 -26.93 -33.36
C PRO A 414 15.42 -26.42 -31.93
N GLY A 415 16.03 -27.24 -31.08
CA GLY A 415 16.36 -26.91 -29.70
C GLY A 415 15.61 -27.74 -28.66
N HIS A 416 15.96 -27.51 -27.40
CA HIS A 416 15.51 -28.29 -26.27
C HIS A 416 14.35 -27.57 -25.52
N ARG A 417 13.29 -28.31 -25.25
CA ARG A 417 12.16 -27.82 -24.45
C ARG A 417 12.62 -27.61 -22.99
N SER A 418 12.31 -26.45 -22.42
CA SER A 418 12.46 -26.24 -20.99
C SER A 418 11.39 -27.02 -20.21
N ILE A 419 11.83 -27.84 -19.26
CA ILE A 419 10.98 -28.50 -18.25
C ILE A 419 10.84 -27.62 -17.01
N ASN A 420 11.88 -26.82 -16.71
CA ASN A 420 11.90 -25.84 -15.65
C ASN A 420 12.20 -24.47 -16.23
N MET A 421 11.53 -23.45 -15.76
CA MET A 421 11.85 -22.06 -16.10
C MET A 421 11.53 -21.11 -14.96
N ILE A 422 12.00 -19.90 -15.06
CA ILE A 422 11.52 -18.77 -14.26
C ILE A 422 10.52 -18.01 -15.11
N GLU A 423 9.31 -17.91 -14.62
CA GLU A 423 8.28 -17.01 -15.13
C GLU A 423 8.34 -15.66 -14.40
N GLU A 424 7.84 -14.61 -15.02
CA GLU A 424 7.51 -13.35 -14.38
C GLU A 424 6.03 -13.03 -14.61
N ARG A 425 5.31 -12.80 -13.52
CA ARG A 425 3.89 -12.44 -13.55
C ARG A 425 3.78 -10.94 -13.42
N HIS A 426 3.13 -10.32 -14.36
CA HIS A 426 2.99 -8.88 -14.45
C HIS A 426 1.61 -8.39 -14.05
N THR A 427 1.58 -7.20 -13.44
CA THR A 427 0.38 -6.42 -13.12
C THR A 427 0.66 -4.96 -13.49
N ASP A 428 0.63 -4.65 -14.78
CA ASP A 428 1.05 -3.37 -15.33
C ASP A 428 -0.13 -2.42 -15.41
N GLN A 429 -0.06 -1.32 -14.68
CA GLN A 429 -1.19 -0.43 -14.47
C GLN A 429 -1.11 0.84 -15.32
N LEU A 430 -2.28 1.27 -15.80
CA LEU A 430 -2.56 2.64 -16.21
C LEU A 430 -3.73 3.16 -15.40
N ASP A 431 -3.47 4.09 -14.51
CA ASP A 431 -4.42 4.61 -13.53
C ASP A 431 -4.52 6.13 -13.64
N TRP A 432 -5.67 6.62 -14.08
CA TRP A 432 -5.97 8.05 -14.17
C TRP A 432 -6.99 8.44 -13.10
N ASN A 433 -6.71 9.56 -12.41
CA ASN A 433 -7.57 10.11 -11.38
C ASN A 433 -7.83 11.58 -11.63
N PHE A 434 -9.03 12.02 -11.26
CA PHE A 434 -9.42 13.41 -11.19
C PHE A 434 -10.13 13.67 -9.87
N TYR A 435 -9.75 14.74 -9.19
CA TYR A 435 -10.24 15.13 -7.88
C TYR A 435 -10.61 16.60 -7.86
N THR A 436 -11.72 16.92 -7.23
CA THR A 436 -12.06 18.30 -6.86
C THR A 436 -12.49 18.36 -5.41
N GLN A 437 -12.19 19.46 -4.74
CA GLN A 437 -12.64 19.76 -3.40
C GLN A 437 -12.95 21.24 -3.28
N PHE A 438 -14.13 21.55 -2.79
CA PHE A 438 -14.51 22.89 -2.33
C PHE A 438 -14.59 22.89 -0.81
N SER A 439 -14.00 23.91 -0.19
CA SER A 439 -13.99 24.13 1.25
C SER A 439 -14.50 25.54 1.55
N HIS A 440 -15.41 25.68 2.52
CA HIS A 440 -15.89 26.98 2.97
C HIS A 440 -16.06 27.02 4.49
N THR A 441 -15.47 28.02 5.13
CA THR A 441 -15.64 28.30 6.56
C THR A 441 -16.62 29.44 6.76
N PHE A 442 -17.73 29.15 7.41
CA PHE A 442 -18.77 30.13 7.72
C PHE A 442 -18.35 31.10 8.83
N ARG A 443 -19.09 32.20 9.01
CA ARG A 443 -18.82 33.22 10.04
C ARG A 443 -18.91 32.67 11.48
N ASN A 444 -19.68 31.64 11.70
CA ASN A 444 -19.80 30.92 12.99
C ASN A 444 -18.74 29.84 13.18
N ASN A 445 -17.67 29.85 12.38
CA ASN A 445 -16.59 28.85 12.35
C ASN A 445 -17.02 27.42 12.02
N SER A 446 -18.26 27.19 11.59
CA SER A 446 -18.60 25.91 10.99
C SER A 446 -17.96 25.79 9.59
N ARG A 447 -17.66 24.58 9.15
CA ARG A 447 -16.97 24.33 7.88
C ARG A 447 -17.70 23.28 7.06
N ILE A 448 -17.84 23.55 5.78
CA ILE A 448 -18.27 22.55 4.79
C ILE A 448 -17.07 22.22 3.88
N ASN A 449 -16.85 20.94 3.68
CA ASN A 449 -15.95 20.40 2.67
C ASN A 449 -16.74 19.44 1.80
N GLY A 450 -16.47 19.43 0.50
CA GLY A 450 -17.10 18.46 -0.39
C GLY A 450 -16.38 18.41 -1.72
N GLY A 451 -16.51 17.29 -2.41
CA GLY A 451 -15.77 17.10 -3.65
C GLY A 451 -16.27 15.92 -4.48
N VAL A 452 -15.59 15.73 -5.60
CA VAL A 452 -15.83 14.64 -6.54
C VAL A 452 -14.51 13.96 -6.87
N ASN A 453 -14.55 12.63 -6.89
CA ASN A 453 -13.45 11.79 -7.32
C ASN A 453 -13.88 10.96 -8.53
N LEU A 454 -13.11 11.02 -9.61
CA LEU A 454 -13.27 10.15 -10.78
C LEU A 454 -11.98 9.35 -10.94
N ARG A 455 -12.10 8.05 -11.16
CA ARG A 455 -10.96 7.16 -11.37
C ARG A 455 -11.23 6.20 -12.52
N ARG A 456 -10.27 6.06 -13.40
CA ARG A 456 -10.21 5.06 -14.45
C ARG A 456 -8.92 4.27 -14.32
N ASN A 457 -9.04 2.99 -13.96
CA ASN A 457 -7.91 2.07 -13.91
C ASN A 457 -8.08 0.99 -14.97
N ARG A 458 -6.97 0.67 -15.65
CA ARG A 458 -6.82 -0.48 -16.53
C ARG A 458 -5.48 -1.14 -16.19
N THR A 459 -5.54 -2.37 -15.74
CA THR A 459 -4.37 -3.16 -15.38
C THR A 459 -4.26 -4.36 -16.31
N GLU A 460 -3.11 -4.54 -16.92
CA GLU A 460 -2.79 -5.72 -17.70
C GLU A 460 -2.19 -6.78 -16.81
N TYR A 461 -2.75 -7.96 -16.86
CA TYR A 461 -2.28 -9.16 -16.18
C TYR A 461 -1.80 -10.18 -17.20
N TYR A 462 -0.50 -10.48 -17.16
CA TYR A 462 0.09 -11.50 -18.04
C TYR A 462 1.23 -12.23 -17.33
N SER A 463 1.66 -13.35 -17.88
CA SER A 463 2.93 -13.96 -17.51
C SER A 463 3.88 -13.98 -18.69
N GLU A 464 5.17 -13.88 -18.38
CA GLU A 464 6.28 -13.81 -19.33
C GLU A 464 7.34 -14.86 -19.00
N VAL A 465 7.99 -15.38 -20.01
CA VAL A 465 9.17 -16.26 -19.86
C VAL A 465 10.39 -15.42 -19.51
N LYS A 466 10.78 -15.42 -18.24
CA LYS A 466 11.94 -14.64 -17.76
C LYS A 466 13.28 -15.32 -18.02
N ASP A 467 13.36 -16.64 -17.75
CA ASP A 467 14.60 -17.43 -17.94
C ASP A 467 14.26 -18.89 -18.19
N LEU A 468 14.70 -19.41 -19.31
CA LEU A 468 14.46 -20.77 -19.76
C LEU A 468 15.37 -21.82 -19.07
N LEU A 469 16.29 -21.40 -18.20
CA LEU A 469 17.22 -22.25 -17.44
C LEU A 469 17.97 -23.26 -18.32
N GLY A 470 18.46 -22.78 -19.46
CA GLY A 470 19.32 -23.57 -20.38
C GLY A 470 18.60 -24.36 -21.44
N GLY A 471 17.26 -24.32 -21.52
CA GLY A 471 16.50 -24.75 -22.69
C GLY A 471 16.35 -23.62 -23.70
N ASP A 472 15.76 -23.92 -24.85
CA ASP A 472 15.60 -22.98 -25.97
C ASP A 472 14.20 -22.40 -26.06
N TYR A 473 13.17 -23.12 -25.58
CA TYR A 473 11.78 -22.68 -25.59
C TYR A 473 10.96 -23.34 -24.48
N TRP A 474 9.85 -22.70 -24.14
CA TRP A 474 8.78 -23.26 -23.29
C TRP A 474 7.53 -23.52 -24.14
N VAL A 475 6.91 -24.69 -23.99
CA VAL A 475 5.64 -24.99 -24.70
C VAL A 475 4.49 -24.39 -23.92
N ASP A 476 3.78 -23.44 -24.56
CA ASP A 476 2.68 -22.68 -23.96
C ASP A 476 1.36 -23.46 -23.97
N ILE A 477 1.21 -24.35 -23.00
CA ILE A 477 0.02 -25.13 -22.76
C ILE A 477 -0.42 -25.05 -21.30
N ASP A 478 -1.69 -25.33 -21.06
CA ASP A 478 -2.21 -25.57 -19.72
C ASP A 478 -1.83 -26.99 -19.28
N LYS A 479 -0.78 -27.09 -18.47
CA LYS A 479 -0.22 -28.37 -18.00
C LYS A 479 -1.18 -29.22 -17.19
N PHE A 480 -2.15 -28.61 -16.51
CA PHE A 480 -3.16 -29.35 -15.76
C PHE A 480 -4.27 -29.88 -16.68
N ALA A 481 -4.73 -29.05 -17.59
CA ALA A 481 -5.69 -29.49 -18.60
C ALA A 481 -5.11 -30.59 -19.50
N GLU A 482 -3.83 -30.49 -19.89
CA GLU A 482 -3.16 -31.56 -20.65
C GLU A 482 -3.11 -32.87 -19.85
N ARG A 483 -2.70 -32.83 -18.58
CA ARG A 483 -2.64 -34.02 -17.73
C ARG A 483 -4.00 -34.66 -17.54
N ASP A 484 -5.05 -33.87 -17.27
CA ASP A 484 -6.38 -34.37 -16.88
C ASP A 484 -7.26 -34.73 -18.10
N MET A 485 -7.03 -34.06 -19.22
CA MET A 485 -7.81 -34.23 -20.47
C MET A 485 -6.93 -34.63 -21.65
N GLY A 486 -5.63 -34.78 -21.44
CA GLY A 486 -4.65 -35.11 -22.45
C GLY A 486 -4.93 -36.48 -23.06
N GLY A 487 -5.38 -36.46 -24.29
CA GLY A 487 -5.69 -37.64 -25.11
C GLY A 487 -5.54 -37.26 -26.57
N LEU A 488 -6.47 -37.75 -27.39
CA LEU A 488 -6.48 -37.43 -28.81
C LEU A 488 -6.95 -36.01 -29.17
N ASN A 489 -7.51 -35.26 -28.20
CA ASN A 489 -8.00 -33.93 -28.42
C ASN A 489 -7.06 -32.86 -27.72
N PRO A 490 -6.24 -32.15 -28.49
CA PRO A 490 -5.32 -31.15 -27.94
C PRO A 490 -5.97 -29.79 -27.61
N ILE A 491 -7.21 -29.54 -27.98
CA ILE A 491 -7.88 -28.25 -27.84
C ILE A 491 -7.97 -27.79 -26.38
N PRO A 492 -8.41 -28.59 -25.40
CA PRO A 492 -8.63 -28.14 -24.04
C PRO A 492 -7.40 -27.52 -23.35
N TYR A 493 -6.19 -27.99 -23.69
CA TYR A 493 -4.99 -27.54 -23.05
C TYR A 493 -4.26 -26.38 -23.79
N GLN A 494 -4.85 -25.85 -24.87
CA GLN A 494 -4.27 -24.70 -25.55
C GLN A 494 -4.49 -23.39 -24.75
N ASN A 495 -3.43 -22.67 -24.46
CA ASN A 495 -3.52 -21.34 -23.85
C ASN A 495 -3.90 -20.25 -24.85
N ASP A 496 -3.57 -20.43 -26.13
CA ASP A 496 -3.83 -19.50 -27.22
C ASP A 496 -4.39 -20.27 -28.41
N MET A 497 -5.71 -20.28 -28.55
CA MET A 497 -6.41 -20.99 -29.63
C MET A 497 -6.18 -20.31 -30.99
N GLU A 498 -6.03 -19.01 -31.07
CA GLU A 498 -5.76 -18.31 -32.33
C GLU A 498 -4.41 -18.72 -32.91
N TYR A 499 -3.40 -18.86 -32.04
CA TYR A 499 -2.10 -19.39 -32.44
C TYR A 499 -2.19 -20.84 -32.88
N TYR A 500 -2.93 -21.70 -32.12
CA TYR A 500 -3.09 -23.09 -32.43
C TYR A 500 -3.86 -23.33 -33.77
N GLU A 501 -4.94 -22.59 -34.00
CA GLU A 501 -5.72 -22.66 -35.24
C GLU A 501 -4.87 -22.26 -36.46
N LYS A 502 -3.91 -21.33 -36.28
CA LYS A 502 -3.04 -20.88 -37.35
C LYS A 502 -1.89 -21.83 -37.67
N TYR A 503 -1.28 -22.43 -36.65
CA TYR A 503 -0.01 -23.16 -36.77
C TYR A 503 -0.15 -24.68 -36.53
N GLY A 504 -1.26 -25.16 -36.00
CA GLY A 504 -1.54 -26.59 -35.69
C GLY A 504 -0.82 -27.11 -34.44
N HIS A 505 -0.13 -26.27 -33.68
CA HIS A 505 0.55 -26.62 -32.44
C HIS A 505 0.57 -25.45 -31.44
N ALA A 506 0.86 -25.75 -30.16
CA ALA A 506 1.04 -24.73 -29.16
C ALA A 506 2.27 -23.85 -29.45
N ARG A 507 2.28 -22.66 -28.92
CA ARG A 507 3.41 -21.72 -29.06
C ARG A 507 4.66 -22.26 -28.35
N ALA A 508 5.80 -22.20 -29.04
CA ALA A 508 7.12 -22.34 -28.45
C ALA A 508 7.58 -20.97 -27.95
N ALA A 509 7.24 -20.64 -26.71
CA ALA A 509 7.54 -19.32 -26.13
C ALA A 509 9.03 -19.21 -25.80
N GLN A 510 9.64 -18.13 -26.20
CA GLN A 510 11.05 -17.78 -25.93
C GLN A 510 11.13 -16.79 -24.77
N LYS A 511 12.34 -16.50 -24.33
CA LYS A 511 12.58 -15.47 -23.29
C LYS A 511 12.01 -14.13 -23.75
N GLY A 512 11.20 -13.50 -22.90
CA GLY A 512 10.50 -12.24 -23.16
C GLY A 512 9.12 -12.41 -23.80
N ASP A 513 8.73 -13.62 -24.19
CA ASP A 513 7.39 -13.88 -24.72
C ASP A 513 6.37 -14.02 -23.61
N LYS A 514 5.20 -13.43 -23.81
CA LYS A 514 4.00 -13.72 -22.99
C LYS A 514 3.55 -15.16 -23.20
N TYR A 515 3.13 -15.80 -22.10
CA TYR A 515 2.62 -17.16 -22.14
C TYR A 515 1.54 -17.34 -21.06
N GLY A 516 0.81 -18.43 -21.13
CA GLY A 516 -0.15 -18.83 -20.11
C GLY A 516 -1.43 -18.00 -20.12
N TYR A 517 -1.37 -16.71 -19.88
CA TYR A 517 -2.55 -15.84 -19.86
C TYR A 517 -2.18 -14.37 -20.17
N ASP A 518 -3.17 -13.65 -20.73
CA ASP A 518 -3.12 -12.21 -20.94
C ASP A 518 -4.54 -11.62 -20.89
N TYR A 519 -4.78 -10.68 -19.96
CA TYR A 519 -6.07 -10.03 -19.82
C TYR A 519 -5.98 -8.67 -19.12
N TYR A 520 -6.96 -7.82 -19.35
CA TYR A 520 -7.11 -6.56 -18.61
C TYR A 520 -8.14 -6.71 -17.48
N GLY A 521 -7.79 -6.17 -16.30
CA GLY A 521 -8.71 -5.76 -15.24
C GLY A 521 -9.07 -4.31 -15.43
N ASN A 522 -10.34 -3.98 -15.46
CA ASN A 522 -10.84 -2.62 -15.65
C ASN A 522 -11.69 -2.20 -14.47
N VAL A 523 -11.43 -0.99 -13.94
CA VAL A 523 -12.21 -0.36 -12.87
C VAL A 523 -12.51 1.09 -13.25
N LEU A 524 -13.77 1.48 -13.07
CA LEU A 524 -14.24 2.86 -13.19
C LEU A 524 -14.97 3.21 -11.89
N ASN A 525 -14.49 4.24 -11.18
CA ASN A 525 -15.12 4.75 -9.97
C ASN A 525 -15.46 6.23 -10.14
N ALA A 526 -16.68 6.60 -9.75
CA ALA A 526 -17.13 7.98 -9.63
C ALA A 526 -17.76 8.15 -8.25
N ARG A 527 -17.25 9.08 -7.45
CA ARG A 527 -17.70 9.33 -6.07
C ARG A 527 -17.88 10.81 -5.83
N ALA A 528 -18.93 11.17 -5.11
CA ALA A 528 -19.17 12.52 -4.60
C ALA A 528 -19.30 12.44 -3.08
N TRP A 529 -18.69 13.36 -2.37
CA TRP A 529 -18.68 13.38 -0.92
C TRP A 529 -18.88 14.80 -0.38
N ALA A 530 -19.41 14.90 0.83
CA ALA A 530 -19.50 16.15 1.58
C ALA A 530 -19.40 15.85 3.08
N GLN A 531 -18.84 16.81 3.81
CA GLN A 531 -18.82 16.80 5.28
C GLN A 531 -19.10 18.21 5.82
N TYR A 532 -19.73 18.26 6.96
CA TYR A 532 -20.04 19.50 7.66
C TYR A 532 -19.59 19.43 9.11
N GLU A 533 -18.64 20.29 9.46
CA GLU A 533 -18.09 20.41 10.80
C GLU A 533 -18.68 21.62 11.50
N MET A 534 -19.12 21.44 12.74
CA MET A 534 -19.69 22.49 13.57
C MET A 534 -19.29 22.33 15.03
N SER A 535 -19.26 23.45 15.75
CA SER A 535 -18.95 23.48 17.18
C SER A 535 -20.03 24.24 17.95
N PHE A 536 -20.49 23.64 19.05
CA PHE A 536 -21.47 24.22 19.97
C PHE A 536 -20.85 24.30 21.37
N GLY A 537 -20.12 25.37 21.65
CA GLY A 537 -19.36 25.50 22.88
C GLY A 537 -18.34 24.40 23.07
N LYS A 538 -18.61 23.45 23.97
CA LYS A 538 -17.71 22.31 24.25
C LYS A 538 -17.94 21.10 23.35
N LEU A 539 -19.02 21.08 22.58
CA LEU A 539 -19.39 19.99 21.70
C LEU A 539 -18.95 20.29 20.27
N GLY A 540 -18.11 19.42 19.71
CA GLY A 540 -17.78 19.37 18.27
C GLY A 540 -18.56 18.26 17.60
N VAL A 541 -19.09 18.51 16.42
CA VAL A 541 -19.81 17.55 15.59
C VAL A 541 -19.30 17.64 14.16
N ASN A 542 -18.97 16.50 13.57
CA ASN A 542 -18.65 16.41 12.15
C ASN A 542 -19.52 15.32 11.51
N LEU A 543 -20.30 15.67 10.50
CA LEU A 543 -21.19 14.77 9.77
C LEU A 543 -20.71 14.68 8.32
N GLY A 544 -20.57 13.46 7.80
CA GLY A 544 -20.08 13.27 6.44
C GLY A 544 -20.78 12.13 5.72
N GLY A 545 -20.86 12.28 4.40
CA GLY A 545 -21.40 11.26 3.52
C GLY A 545 -20.71 11.23 2.17
N GLU A 546 -20.63 10.05 1.59
CA GLU A 546 -20.13 9.78 0.25
C GLU A 546 -21.14 8.90 -0.47
N ILE A 547 -21.36 9.16 -1.73
CA ILE A 547 -22.11 8.30 -2.65
C ILE A 547 -21.33 8.13 -3.93
N GLY A 548 -21.37 6.93 -4.50
CA GLY A 548 -20.60 6.65 -5.71
C GLY A 548 -21.13 5.49 -6.52
N HIS A 549 -20.54 5.34 -7.68
CA HIS A 549 -20.75 4.23 -8.60
C HIS A 549 -19.42 3.59 -8.92
N ALA A 550 -19.34 2.27 -8.76
CA ALA A 550 -18.21 1.45 -9.14
C ALA A 550 -18.61 0.49 -10.26
N SER A 551 -17.80 0.45 -11.32
CA SER A 551 -17.96 -0.48 -12.42
C SER A 551 -16.67 -1.26 -12.63
N LEU A 552 -16.73 -2.57 -12.71
CA LEU A 552 -15.58 -3.43 -12.93
C LEU A 552 -15.88 -4.54 -13.95
N TRP A 553 -14.88 -4.89 -14.77
CA TRP A 553 -14.98 -5.97 -15.74
C TRP A 553 -13.60 -6.48 -16.15
N ARG A 554 -13.56 -7.74 -16.56
CA ARG A 554 -12.39 -8.37 -17.18
C ARG A 554 -12.49 -8.27 -18.71
N HIS A 555 -11.34 -8.11 -19.38
CA HIS A 555 -11.24 -8.22 -20.83
C HIS A 555 -10.12 -9.21 -21.17
N GLY A 556 -10.49 -10.41 -21.60
CA GLY A 556 -9.54 -11.45 -22.00
C GLY A 556 -8.96 -11.17 -23.38
N LEU A 557 -7.62 -11.24 -23.50
CA LEU A 557 -6.95 -11.05 -24.78
C LEU A 557 -6.79 -12.37 -25.56
N TRP A 558 -6.67 -13.48 -24.84
CA TRP A 558 -6.47 -14.79 -25.44
C TRP A 558 -7.71 -15.69 -25.32
N LYS A 559 -7.99 -16.45 -26.40
CA LYS A 559 -9.00 -17.48 -26.42
C LYS A 559 -8.43 -18.78 -25.88
N LYS A 560 -8.91 -19.26 -24.75
CA LYS A 560 -8.47 -20.49 -24.09
C LYS A 560 -9.19 -21.70 -24.62
N GLY A 561 -8.47 -22.80 -24.89
CA GLY A 561 -9.06 -24.04 -25.34
C GLY A 561 -10.03 -24.68 -24.34
N LEU A 562 -9.76 -24.50 -23.05
CA LEU A 562 -10.62 -24.97 -21.96
C LEU A 562 -11.95 -24.19 -21.87
N PHE A 563 -11.97 -22.92 -22.29
CA PHE A 563 -13.12 -22.01 -22.18
C PHE A 563 -13.30 -21.19 -23.45
N LEU A 564 -13.62 -21.87 -24.56
CA LEU A 564 -13.69 -21.29 -25.91
C LEU A 564 -14.60 -20.07 -26.02
N ASP A 565 -15.74 -20.09 -25.30
CA ASP A 565 -16.77 -19.06 -25.39
C ASP A 565 -16.76 -18.07 -24.19
N ASP A 566 -15.90 -18.28 -23.18
CA ASP A 566 -15.94 -17.54 -21.91
C ASP A 566 -14.55 -16.99 -21.50
N SER A 567 -13.56 -16.97 -22.40
CA SER A 567 -12.19 -16.56 -22.05
C SER A 567 -11.72 -15.27 -22.71
N GLN A 568 -12.14 -15.00 -23.94
CA GLN A 568 -11.75 -13.83 -24.74
C GLN A 568 -12.82 -12.74 -24.70
N GLY A 569 -12.41 -11.46 -24.86
CA GLY A 569 -13.31 -10.31 -24.86
C GLY A 569 -13.79 -9.90 -23.48
N ASP A 570 -14.80 -9.03 -23.46
CA ASP A 570 -15.35 -8.45 -22.23
C ASP A 570 -16.20 -9.45 -21.45
N SER A 571 -15.96 -9.54 -20.15
CA SER A 571 -16.88 -10.14 -19.21
C SER A 571 -18.14 -9.29 -19.04
N LYS A 572 -19.10 -9.80 -18.28
CA LYS A 572 -20.20 -8.96 -17.78
C LYS A 572 -19.62 -7.76 -17.00
N LYS A 573 -20.09 -6.55 -17.31
CA LYS A 573 -19.79 -5.36 -16.52
C LYS A 573 -20.60 -5.39 -15.23
N LEU A 574 -19.88 -5.39 -14.11
CA LEU A 574 -20.44 -5.42 -12.77
C LEU A 574 -20.56 -3.99 -12.27
N ASN A 575 -21.76 -3.54 -11.96
CA ASN A 575 -22.05 -2.17 -11.55
C ASN A 575 -22.62 -2.15 -10.14
N TYR A 576 -22.06 -1.30 -9.28
CA TYR A 576 -22.42 -1.22 -7.87
C TYR A 576 -22.64 0.23 -7.45
N LEU A 577 -23.68 0.45 -6.66
CA LEU A 577 -23.84 1.67 -5.87
C LEU A 577 -22.99 1.53 -4.61
N THR A 578 -22.13 2.52 -4.36
CA THR A 578 -21.33 2.62 -3.14
C THR A 578 -21.79 3.82 -2.32
N TYR A 579 -21.72 3.72 -1.00
CA TYR A 579 -22.00 4.85 -0.13
C TYR A 579 -21.30 4.68 1.22
N LYS A 580 -21.02 5.81 1.87
CA LYS A 580 -20.40 5.87 3.19
C LYS A 580 -21.02 6.99 3.99
N LEU A 581 -21.39 6.72 5.23
CA LEU A 581 -21.94 7.69 6.17
C LEU A 581 -21.10 7.67 7.43
N LYS A 582 -20.69 8.84 7.91
CA LYS A 582 -19.94 8.99 9.16
C LYS A 582 -20.49 10.12 10.02
N ALA A 583 -20.41 9.95 11.33
CA ALA A 583 -20.64 11.01 12.31
C ALA A 583 -19.56 10.92 13.38
N ASN A 584 -18.91 12.05 13.66
CA ASN A 584 -17.91 12.18 14.71
C ASN A 584 -18.42 13.21 15.74
N PHE A 585 -18.29 12.87 17.00
CA PHE A 585 -18.67 13.71 18.14
C PHE A 585 -17.48 13.86 19.06
N SER A 586 -17.21 15.08 19.51
CA SER A 586 -16.20 15.36 20.51
C SER A 586 -16.77 16.27 21.59
N TYR A 587 -16.49 15.97 22.87
CA TYR A 587 -16.92 16.82 23.97
C TYR A 587 -15.75 17.09 24.92
N LYS A 588 -15.44 18.38 25.12
CA LYS A 588 -14.37 18.87 26.00
C LYS A 588 -14.95 19.21 27.36
N PHE A 589 -14.78 18.37 28.38
CA PHE A 589 -15.17 18.68 29.75
C PHE A 589 -14.35 19.86 30.31
N SER A 590 -13.02 19.79 30.08
CA SER A 590 -12.04 20.79 30.48
C SER A 590 -10.85 20.77 29.50
N ALA A 591 -9.85 21.60 29.73
CA ALA A 591 -8.60 21.56 28.98
C ALA A 591 -7.86 20.22 29.09
N ALA A 592 -8.06 19.48 30.19
CA ALA A 592 -7.39 18.20 30.43
C ALA A 592 -8.22 16.97 30.00
N HIS A 593 -9.52 17.09 29.83
CA HIS A 593 -10.40 15.93 29.65
C HIS A 593 -11.32 16.10 28.44
N SER A 594 -11.29 15.13 27.51
CA SER A 594 -12.21 15.06 26.41
C SER A 594 -12.66 13.63 26.09
N ILE A 595 -13.85 13.51 25.52
CA ILE A 595 -14.35 12.27 24.93
C ILE A 595 -14.60 12.45 23.45
N GLU A 596 -14.44 11.38 22.71
CA GLU A 596 -14.78 11.27 21.29
C GLU A 596 -15.67 10.04 21.10
N ALA A 597 -16.64 10.13 20.20
CA ALA A 597 -17.48 9.01 19.79
C ALA A 597 -17.71 9.10 18.29
N ASN A 598 -17.47 8.01 17.58
CA ASN A 598 -17.52 7.97 16.14
C ASN A 598 -18.38 6.78 15.69
N ILE A 599 -19.14 6.98 14.62
CA ILE A 599 -19.96 5.94 13.99
C ILE A 599 -19.80 6.00 12.47
N MET A 600 -19.79 4.83 11.84
CA MET A 600 -19.72 4.69 10.39
C MET A 600 -20.62 3.55 9.91
N TYR A 601 -21.25 3.77 8.75
CA TYR A 601 -21.83 2.71 7.95
C TYR A 601 -21.45 2.89 6.48
N MET A 602 -20.97 1.83 5.84
CA MET A 602 -20.60 1.89 4.43
C MET A 602 -21.05 0.65 3.66
N GLN A 603 -21.23 0.82 2.36
CA GLN A 603 -21.35 -0.23 1.36
C GLN A 603 -20.34 0.05 0.25
N ASP A 604 -19.54 -0.96 -0.11
CA ASP A 604 -18.56 -0.85 -1.20
C ASP A 604 -18.68 -2.01 -2.18
N SER A 605 -18.10 -1.84 -3.37
CA SER A 605 -18.04 -2.87 -4.39
C SER A 605 -17.12 -4.01 -3.96
N PRO A 606 -17.34 -5.24 -4.47
CA PRO A 606 -16.35 -6.30 -4.34
C PRO A 606 -15.04 -5.89 -4.99
N GLU A 607 -13.93 -6.44 -4.50
CA GLU A 607 -12.63 -6.32 -5.15
C GLU A 607 -12.61 -7.06 -6.49
N PHE A 608 -11.85 -6.55 -7.45
CA PHE A 608 -11.73 -7.18 -8.77
C PHE A 608 -11.27 -8.64 -8.68
N GLN A 609 -10.32 -8.94 -7.80
CA GLN A 609 -9.79 -10.30 -7.65
C GLN A 609 -10.81 -11.29 -7.07
N SER A 610 -11.74 -10.82 -6.25
CA SER A 610 -12.83 -11.64 -5.70
C SER A 610 -14.05 -11.71 -6.63
N ALA A 611 -14.10 -10.84 -7.64
CA ALA A 611 -15.24 -10.73 -8.55
C ALA A 611 -15.29 -11.85 -9.59
N PHE A 612 -14.14 -12.45 -9.93
CA PHE A 612 -14.01 -13.50 -10.92
C PHE A 612 -13.42 -14.76 -10.29
N VAL A 613 -14.00 -15.92 -10.63
CA VAL A 613 -13.57 -17.20 -10.05
C VAL A 613 -12.14 -17.56 -10.45
N SER A 614 -11.80 -17.32 -11.72
CA SER A 614 -10.47 -17.61 -12.28
C SER A 614 -10.15 -16.60 -13.40
N PRO A 615 -9.76 -15.36 -13.05
CA PRO A 615 -9.57 -14.31 -14.06
C PRO A 615 -8.43 -14.59 -15.04
N ARG A 616 -7.50 -15.49 -14.73
CA ARG A 616 -6.44 -15.94 -15.66
C ARG A 616 -6.98 -16.79 -16.81
N THR A 617 -8.13 -17.44 -16.63
CA THR A 617 -8.64 -18.42 -17.59
C THR A 617 -9.95 -18.03 -18.23
N ARG A 618 -10.87 -17.37 -17.53
CA ARG A 618 -12.23 -17.11 -18.02
C ARG A 618 -12.91 -15.89 -17.40
N ASN A 619 -14.03 -15.50 -18.02
CA ASN A 619 -14.85 -14.35 -17.64
C ASN A 619 -15.88 -14.64 -16.53
N ALA A 620 -15.94 -15.87 -16.02
CA ALA A 620 -16.96 -16.30 -15.06
C ALA A 620 -16.92 -15.50 -13.76
N VAL A 621 -18.05 -14.90 -13.42
CA VAL A 621 -18.23 -14.12 -12.19
C VAL A 621 -18.41 -15.06 -11.00
N THR A 622 -17.86 -14.67 -9.85
CA THR A 622 -18.00 -15.41 -8.59
C THR A 622 -19.47 -15.60 -8.21
N PRO A 623 -19.93 -16.84 -7.97
CA PRO A 623 -21.30 -17.10 -7.55
C PRO A 623 -21.61 -16.41 -6.22
N GLY A 624 -22.81 -15.81 -6.11
CA GLY A 624 -23.25 -15.12 -4.89
C GLY A 624 -22.52 -13.80 -4.60
N LEU A 625 -21.76 -13.26 -5.57
CA LEU A 625 -21.05 -12.01 -5.44
C LEU A 625 -21.98 -10.86 -5.04
N SER A 626 -21.66 -10.18 -3.97
CA SER A 626 -22.46 -9.08 -3.42
C SER A 626 -21.57 -7.94 -2.91
N THR A 627 -22.18 -6.78 -2.68
CA THR A 627 -21.51 -5.65 -2.06
C THR A 627 -21.16 -5.94 -0.61
N GLU A 628 -19.95 -5.57 -0.21
CA GLU A 628 -19.56 -5.56 1.20
C GLU A 628 -20.25 -4.43 1.94
N LYS A 629 -20.67 -4.70 3.18
CA LYS A 629 -21.20 -3.68 4.10
C LYS A 629 -20.39 -3.71 5.39
N VAL A 630 -20.11 -2.53 5.93
CA VAL A 630 -19.35 -2.40 7.17
C VAL A 630 -20.06 -1.42 8.10
N PHE A 631 -20.28 -1.84 9.33
CA PHE A 631 -20.71 -1.01 10.44
C PHE A 631 -19.55 -0.87 11.42
N GLY A 632 -19.21 0.34 11.83
CA GLY A 632 -18.16 0.62 12.80
C GLY A 632 -18.58 1.66 13.82
N VAL A 633 -18.20 1.46 15.06
CA VAL A 633 -18.33 2.44 16.13
C VAL A 633 -17.06 2.40 16.99
N ASP A 634 -16.57 3.55 17.38
CA ASP A 634 -15.53 3.67 18.40
C ASP A 634 -15.78 4.86 19.33
N GLY A 635 -15.18 4.78 20.52
CA GLY A 635 -15.21 5.84 21.49
C GLY A 635 -13.90 5.92 22.23
N SER A 636 -13.48 7.14 22.58
CA SER A 636 -12.21 7.39 23.23
C SER A 636 -12.36 8.40 24.35
N TYR A 637 -11.66 8.17 25.46
CA TYR A 637 -11.42 9.16 26.48
C TYR A 637 -9.98 9.59 26.43
N ASN A 638 -9.75 10.88 26.30
CA ASN A 638 -8.44 11.50 26.22
C ASN A 638 -8.17 12.34 27.47
N PHE A 639 -6.99 12.14 28.06
CA PHE A 639 -6.50 12.89 29.19
C PHE A 639 -5.18 13.58 28.84
N ARG A 640 -5.07 14.87 29.14
CA ARG A 640 -3.85 15.67 28.93
C ARG A 640 -3.64 16.62 30.10
N LEU A 641 -2.50 16.53 30.78
CA LEU A 641 -2.10 17.45 31.84
C LEU A 641 -0.63 17.83 31.64
N GLY A 642 -0.39 19.03 31.07
CA GLY A 642 0.94 19.40 30.61
C GLY A 642 1.40 18.44 29.50
N GLU A 643 2.54 17.80 29.70
CA GLU A 643 3.11 16.79 28.78
C GLU A 643 2.59 15.38 29.02
N LEU A 644 1.92 15.13 30.16
CA LEU A 644 1.27 13.84 30.42
C LEU A 644 0.07 13.67 29.48
N ARG A 645 0.09 12.59 28.72
CA ARG A 645 -0.98 12.24 27.78
C ARG A 645 -1.41 10.79 28.04
N ALA A 646 -2.71 10.57 28.09
CA ALA A 646 -3.25 9.22 28.16
C ALA A 646 -4.53 9.10 27.33
N ARG A 647 -4.76 7.93 26.79
CA ARG A 647 -5.96 7.61 26.01
C ARG A 647 -6.46 6.21 26.35
N VAL A 648 -7.77 6.08 26.46
CA VAL A 648 -8.48 4.79 26.52
C VAL A 648 -9.52 4.80 25.40
N SER A 649 -9.51 3.78 24.55
CA SER A 649 -10.44 3.65 23.43
C SER A 649 -11.09 2.28 23.44
N GLY A 650 -12.38 2.24 23.07
CA GLY A 650 -13.11 1.00 22.77
C GLY A 650 -13.63 1.05 21.35
N TYR A 651 -13.67 -0.09 20.65
CA TYR A 651 -14.17 -0.18 19.29
C TYR A 651 -14.98 -1.45 19.04
N TYR A 652 -15.91 -1.35 18.10
CA TYR A 652 -16.68 -2.47 17.56
C TYR A 652 -16.87 -2.27 16.07
N THR A 653 -16.59 -3.32 15.28
CA THR A 653 -16.77 -3.32 13.83
C THR A 653 -17.40 -4.62 13.37
N LYS A 654 -18.42 -4.54 12.53
CA LYS A 654 -19.04 -5.68 11.85
C LYS A 654 -18.86 -5.54 10.35
N PHE A 655 -18.22 -6.54 9.75
CA PHE A 655 -18.14 -6.74 8.30
C PHE A 655 -19.21 -7.72 7.88
N MET A 656 -19.90 -7.43 6.79
CA MET A 656 -20.99 -8.23 6.29
C MET A 656 -20.87 -8.45 4.78
N ASN A 657 -21.17 -9.65 4.33
CA ASN A 657 -21.20 -10.02 2.92
C ASN A 657 -19.84 -9.87 2.20
N GLN A 658 -18.73 -10.10 2.87
CA GLN A 658 -17.45 -10.15 2.19
C GLN A 658 -17.37 -11.33 1.22
N ASN A 659 -16.59 -11.14 0.16
CA ASN A 659 -16.34 -12.15 -0.85
C ASN A 659 -14.85 -12.49 -0.87
N LYS A 660 -14.50 -13.75 -1.08
CA LYS A 660 -13.10 -14.18 -1.16
C LYS A 660 -12.97 -15.39 -2.08
N VAL A 661 -11.96 -15.35 -2.93
CA VAL A 661 -11.58 -16.53 -3.73
C VAL A 661 -10.22 -17.00 -3.22
N LEU A 662 -10.15 -18.24 -2.78
CA LEU A 662 -8.92 -18.91 -2.36
C LEU A 662 -8.57 -20.00 -3.36
N SER A 663 -7.31 -20.01 -3.79
CA SER A 663 -6.78 -21.11 -4.62
C SER A 663 -5.95 -22.04 -3.72
N TYR A 664 -6.16 -23.33 -3.87
CA TYR A 664 -5.33 -24.35 -3.22
C TYR A 664 -5.08 -25.51 -4.19
N TYR A 665 -4.03 -26.23 -3.94
CA TYR A 665 -3.74 -27.46 -4.65
C TYR A 665 -4.38 -28.62 -3.91
N ASP A 666 -5.30 -29.32 -4.59
CA ASP A 666 -5.94 -30.52 -4.06
C ASP A 666 -5.05 -31.73 -4.38
N ASP A 667 -4.45 -32.32 -3.37
CA ASP A 667 -3.55 -33.48 -3.55
C ASP A 667 -4.29 -34.76 -3.95
N VAL A 668 -5.58 -34.86 -3.64
CA VAL A 668 -6.42 -36.02 -3.98
C VAL A 668 -6.77 -35.98 -5.45
N GLU A 669 -7.27 -34.86 -5.92
CA GLU A 669 -7.62 -34.62 -7.32
C GLU A 669 -6.39 -34.21 -8.15
N ALA A 670 -5.23 -34.00 -7.51
CA ALA A 670 -3.97 -33.54 -8.09
C ALA A 670 -4.11 -32.29 -8.98
N THR A 671 -5.01 -31.38 -8.63
CA THR A 671 -5.33 -30.19 -9.42
C THR A 671 -5.49 -28.94 -8.54
N PHE A 672 -5.40 -27.76 -9.16
CA PHE A 672 -5.77 -26.54 -8.48
C PHE A 672 -7.30 -26.37 -8.45
N SER A 673 -7.80 -26.05 -7.27
CA SER A 673 -9.20 -25.72 -7.04
C SER A 673 -9.34 -24.33 -6.46
N ASN A 674 -10.32 -23.57 -6.94
CA ASN A 674 -10.67 -22.27 -6.38
C ASN A 674 -11.92 -22.42 -5.50
N PHE A 675 -11.81 -21.99 -4.24
CA PHE A 675 -12.96 -21.81 -3.38
C PHE A 675 -13.47 -20.39 -3.51
N ALA A 676 -14.58 -20.23 -4.20
CA ALA A 676 -15.29 -18.97 -4.28
C ALA A 676 -16.26 -18.87 -3.08
N MET A 677 -15.96 -18.00 -2.14
CA MET A 677 -16.74 -17.80 -0.93
C MET A 677 -17.48 -16.48 -0.98
N SER A 678 -18.74 -16.48 -0.54
CA SER A 678 -19.60 -15.29 -0.42
C SER A 678 -20.37 -15.31 0.90
N GLY A 679 -20.82 -14.13 1.36
CA GLY A 679 -21.52 -14.00 2.64
C GLY A 679 -20.61 -14.21 3.86
N ILE A 680 -19.35 -13.80 3.77
CA ILE A 680 -18.42 -13.85 4.90
C ILE A 680 -18.71 -12.68 5.82
N ASP A 681 -19.15 -12.95 7.04
CA ASP A 681 -19.32 -11.97 8.09
C ASP A 681 -18.21 -12.09 9.12
N LYS A 682 -17.70 -10.94 9.59
CA LYS A 682 -16.67 -10.86 10.65
C LYS A 682 -17.07 -9.85 11.69
N ARG A 683 -16.58 -10.07 12.89
CA ARG A 683 -16.77 -9.16 14.02
C ARG A 683 -15.43 -8.88 14.71
N HIS A 684 -15.11 -7.61 14.84
CA HIS A 684 -13.91 -7.13 15.50
C HIS A 684 -14.32 -6.21 16.65
N PHE A 685 -13.82 -6.45 17.84
CA PHE A 685 -14.02 -5.54 18.98
C PHE A 685 -12.84 -5.60 19.93
N GLY A 686 -12.62 -4.51 20.66
CA GLY A 686 -11.50 -4.45 21.59
C GLY A 686 -11.36 -3.13 22.31
N VAL A 687 -10.29 -3.06 23.09
CA VAL A 687 -9.90 -1.90 23.90
C VAL A 687 -8.42 -1.60 23.67
N GLU A 688 -8.11 -0.33 23.57
CA GLU A 688 -6.76 0.21 23.43
C GLU A 688 -6.49 1.20 24.56
N VAL A 689 -5.34 1.10 25.22
CA VAL A 689 -4.90 2.02 26.27
C VAL A 689 -3.50 2.45 25.97
N ALA A 690 -3.21 3.74 26.07
CA ALA A 690 -1.85 4.25 25.95
C ALA A 690 -1.62 5.45 26.89
N ALA A 691 -0.38 5.59 27.34
CA ALA A 691 0.04 6.72 28.12
C ALA A 691 1.49 7.12 27.77
N SER A 692 1.73 8.42 27.75
CA SER A 692 3.04 9.04 27.67
C SER A 692 3.22 9.91 28.93
N ILE A 693 4.11 9.50 29.80
CA ILE A 693 4.34 10.10 31.13
C ILE A 693 5.70 10.78 31.11
N PRO A 694 5.78 12.10 31.24
CA PRO A 694 7.04 12.78 31.40
C PRO A 694 7.66 12.43 32.76
N LEU A 695 8.95 12.18 32.76
CA LEU A 695 9.78 11.95 33.93
C LEU A 695 10.80 13.10 34.07
N ASP A 696 11.47 13.16 35.22
CA ASP A 696 12.53 14.13 35.42
C ASP A 696 13.68 13.95 34.40
N ALA A 697 14.45 15.03 34.19
CA ALA A 697 15.62 15.07 33.28
C ALA A 697 15.32 14.78 31.79
N GLY A 698 14.09 15.03 31.32
CA GLY A 698 13.73 14.87 29.89
C GLY A 698 13.46 13.45 29.45
N PHE A 699 13.27 12.52 30.39
CA PHE A 699 12.82 11.16 30.08
C PHE A 699 11.31 11.09 29.95
N TYR A 700 10.85 10.16 29.11
CA TYR A 700 9.42 9.83 28.98
C TYR A 700 9.22 8.32 29.15
N LEU A 701 8.20 7.95 29.92
CA LEU A 701 7.71 6.57 29.99
C LEU A 701 6.52 6.45 29.04
N ASN A 702 6.69 5.71 27.97
CA ASN A 702 5.66 5.46 26.99
C ASN A 702 5.18 4.01 27.08
N GLY A 703 3.87 3.80 27.19
CA GLY A 703 3.27 2.47 27.26
C GLY A 703 1.98 2.40 26.45
N ALA A 704 1.80 1.29 25.73
CA ALA A 704 0.55 0.97 25.04
C ALA A 704 0.16 -0.48 25.28
N LEU A 705 -1.14 -0.72 25.44
CA LEU A 705 -1.75 -2.03 25.61
C LEU A 705 -2.99 -2.09 24.72
N SER A 706 -3.14 -3.19 23.99
CA SER A 706 -4.37 -3.49 23.26
C SER A 706 -4.86 -4.89 23.58
N TRP A 707 -6.17 -5.03 23.67
CA TRP A 707 -6.85 -6.31 23.70
C TRP A 707 -7.97 -6.30 22.66
N GLY A 708 -8.07 -7.35 21.86
CA GLY A 708 -9.11 -7.44 20.84
C GLY A 708 -9.48 -8.88 20.52
N GLN A 709 -10.69 -9.04 20.02
CA GLN A 709 -11.20 -10.30 19.50
C GLN A 709 -11.69 -10.11 18.07
N TYR A 710 -11.20 -10.99 17.17
CA TYR A 710 -11.46 -10.94 15.73
C TYR A 710 -11.97 -12.31 15.31
N THR A 711 -13.26 -12.40 14.98
CA THR A 711 -13.92 -13.68 14.72
C THR A 711 -14.76 -13.63 13.45
N TYR A 712 -14.86 -14.77 12.79
CA TYR A 712 -15.91 -14.98 11.81
C TYR A 712 -17.25 -15.13 12.52
N ASP A 713 -18.30 -14.53 11.98
CA ASP A 713 -19.65 -14.44 12.56
C ASP A 713 -20.70 -15.12 11.68
N SER A 714 -20.28 -15.77 10.58
CA SER A 714 -21.14 -16.55 9.69
C SER A 714 -20.41 -17.78 9.15
N ASN A 715 -21.18 -18.75 8.69
CA ASN A 715 -20.70 -19.80 7.81
C ASN A 715 -20.91 -19.33 6.36
N PRO A 716 -19.85 -19.01 5.60
CA PRO A 716 -19.99 -18.51 4.24
C PRO A 716 -20.55 -19.58 3.31
N ASN A 717 -21.24 -19.13 2.27
CA ASN A 717 -21.52 -19.98 1.14
C ASN A 717 -20.22 -20.17 0.34
N TYR A 718 -19.93 -21.41 -0.08
CA TYR A 718 -18.78 -21.66 -0.92
C TYR A 718 -19.15 -22.49 -2.14
N VAL A 719 -18.46 -22.23 -3.24
CA VAL A 719 -18.55 -23.01 -4.46
C VAL A 719 -17.13 -23.44 -4.83
N PRO A 720 -16.81 -24.73 -4.77
CA PRO A 720 -15.55 -25.23 -5.28
C PRO A 720 -15.60 -25.17 -6.81
N VAL A 721 -14.60 -24.55 -7.41
CA VAL A 721 -14.45 -24.48 -8.86
C VAL A 721 -13.12 -25.11 -9.20
N SER A 722 -13.16 -26.36 -9.66
CA SER A 722 -11.98 -27.04 -10.17
C SER A 722 -11.45 -26.31 -11.40
N TYR A 723 -10.14 -26.16 -11.48
CA TYR A 723 -9.47 -25.49 -12.58
C TYR A 723 -9.67 -26.23 -13.92
N THR A 724 -9.77 -27.56 -13.88
CA THR A 724 -9.84 -28.43 -15.06
C THR A 724 -11.13 -29.24 -15.16
N HIS A 725 -11.94 -29.38 -14.11
CA HIS A 725 -13.15 -30.23 -14.16
C HIS A 725 -14.36 -29.49 -14.74
N LEU A 726 -14.61 -29.73 -16.02
CA LEU A 726 -15.91 -29.60 -16.67
C LEU A 726 -16.78 -30.83 -16.40
N ARG A 727 -16.79 -31.42 -15.22
CA ARG A 727 -17.89 -32.29 -14.87
C ARG A 727 -19.08 -31.42 -14.51
N ALA A 728 -19.87 -31.11 -15.53
CA ALA A 728 -21.27 -30.81 -15.34
C ALA A 728 -21.84 -31.88 -14.40
N HIS A 729 -22.36 -31.49 -13.24
CA HIS A 729 -23.32 -32.29 -12.53
C HIS A 729 -24.58 -32.37 -13.41
N GLU A 730 -24.56 -33.23 -14.42
CA GLU A 730 -25.77 -33.81 -14.96
C GLU A 730 -26.25 -34.85 -13.96
N THR A 731 -27.03 -34.41 -13.03
CA THR A 731 -28.02 -35.25 -12.37
C THR A 731 -29.30 -34.49 -12.22
#